data_0ed48bf2b8f111a596096e61efd08cc2
#
_entry.id   0ed48bf2b8f111a596096e61efd08cc2
#
_cell.length_a   1.000
_cell.length_b   1.000
_cell.length_c   1.000
_cell.angle_alpha   90.00
_cell.angle_beta   90.00
_cell.angle_gamma   90.00
#
_symmetry.space_group_name_H-M   'P 1'
#
loop_
_entity.id
_entity.type
_entity.pdbx_description
1 polymer ?
#
loop_
_entity_poly.entity_id
_entity_poly.type
_entity_poly.pdbx_seq_one_letter_code
_entity_poly.pdbx_strand_id
1 'polypeptide(L)'
;MVPFNILVAVCLVYVGLLFLVAFLVERRANAQVLPWLRSPLIYTLSLSIFCTAWTFYGAVGYAVRSGWEFMTIYLGPTLVFVGWWWVLRKLVRIGKTQRVTSIADLISSRYGKSNMLGVIVTVISVVAATPYIALQLQSVTLSFAVFASAAADGGPVPDKAATALWVAVGLALFTVLFGTRNLDSNERHLGVVTAIAVEAVVKLVALVAVGVFVVWGLAGGPADMMAKINASALSSWDLQPGRWAGLIFLSAAAVLCLPRMFQVMVVENVDERHLATASWAFPLYLFLMCLFVLPIAVAGLDLLPPGTNPDLFVLTLPLAQGQDGLAMLAFLGGFSSATSMVIVASIALATMVSNHIVMPLWLSLRPARAVSGDVRRIVLLSRRLAIGGIVALGYAYFHLSGGSAALAAIGLISFVGAAQILPAMLGGIFWRGATRVGAVCGLLTGACVWLYSLYLPSFGPDGVISARLIAEGPWGIGWLRPQALFGVEGMDPLIHAMFWSLVLNATAFFIGSILTFPGPVERVQGAAFVNVFDGEVSAGGWVRGAATAEDLLILSQRILGGDGALAFFETEARMQGKAGPLPDPTPGFVGALERRLSGSVGAATAHAMIAQTVGGAAVSVEDLMAVANETAQIMEYSARLEAQSEELTRTARQLQLANEKLTRLSAQKDSFLSQISHELRTPMTSIRAFSEILREGDMPPAMVRRHATIIHDEAIRLTRLLDDLLNLSVLENAGMQLTLGLVSLQDMIDRALVAAAQTRPERSFAVYRDPASEALYVTTDADRLTQVFINLISNARKYCAAPEPELRIAVRQRGGRVMVDVVDNGRGIPEDSQALIFEKFARLTDETRAGGAGLGLAICREVMTALGGSISYLPGQGGTAFRVTFPLRLQAAA
;
A
#
# COMPACT_ATOMS: atom_id res chain seq x y z
N MET A 1 11.82 21.79 51.35
CA MET A 1 11.53 22.47 50.07
C MET A 1 12.82 22.92 49.41
N VAL A 2 12.99 22.79 48.12
CA VAL A 2 14.26 23.04 47.42
C VAL A 2 14.30 24.53 47.02
N PRO A 3 15.28 25.29 47.47
CA PRO A 3 15.45 26.68 47.10
C PRO A 3 15.72 26.85 45.59
N PHE A 4 15.22 27.93 44.98
CA PHE A 4 15.37 28.18 43.53
C PHE A 4 16.83 28.17 43.06
N ASN A 5 17.74 28.72 43.88
CA ASN A 5 19.17 28.71 43.55
C ASN A 5 19.76 27.30 43.45
N ILE A 6 19.29 26.38 44.27
CA ILE A 6 19.72 24.96 44.21
C ILE A 6 19.22 24.31 42.91
N LEU A 7 17.99 24.63 42.50
CA LEU A 7 17.42 24.12 41.25
C LEU A 7 18.28 24.55 40.05
N VAL A 8 18.61 25.84 39.98
CA VAL A 8 19.49 26.40 38.91
C VAL A 8 20.89 25.76 38.97
N ALA A 9 21.47 25.61 40.18
CA ALA A 9 22.77 24.98 40.33
C ALA A 9 22.76 23.51 39.86
N VAL A 10 21.74 22.74 40.20
CA VAL A 10 21.56 21.37 39.75
C VAL A 10 21.42 21.28 38.22
N CYS A 11 20.68 22.17 37.58
CA CYS A 11 20.61 22.24 36.11
C CYS A 11 22.00 22.54 35.52
N LEU A 12 22.74 23.50 36.03
CA LEU A 12 24.07 23.86 35.49
C LEU A 12 25.07 22.69 35.68
N VAL A 13 25.05 22.01 36.83
CA VAL A 13 25.87 20.83 37.08
C VAL A 13 25.50 19.70 36.13
N TYR A 14 24.19 19.43 35.92
CA TYR A 14 23.71 18.40 35.01
C TYR A 14 24.13 18.67 33.57
N VAL A 15 23.94 19.90 33.09
CA VAL A 15 24.38 20.34 31.77
C VAL A 15 25.90 20.23 31.64
N GLY A 16 26.66 20.65 32.67
CA GLY A 16 28.09 20.49 32.70
C GLY A 16 28.55 19.04 32.63
N LEU A 17 27.84 18.14 33.30
CA LEU A 17 28.09 16.69 33.24
C LEU A 17 27.86 16.14 31.82
N LEU A 18 26.77 16.48 31.19
CA LEU A 18 26.49 16.08 29.80
C LEU A 18 27.57 16.63 28.85
N PHE A 19 27.98 17.87 29.05
CA PHE A 19 29.11 18.47 28.33
C PHE A 19 30.38 17.64 28.51
N LEU A 20 30.73 17.32 29.75
CA LEU A 20 31.91 16.55 30.05
C LEU A 20 31.87 15.16 29.39
N VAL A 21 30.73 14.48 29.44
CA VAL A 21 30.51 13.18 28.76
C VAL A 21 30.76 13.32 27.26
N ALA A 22 30.07 14.27 26.61
CA ALA A 22 30.22 14.48 25.18
C ALA A 22 31.66 14.81 24.77
N PHE A 23 32.31 15.71 25.54
CA PHE A 23 33.71 16.12 25.32
C PHE A 23 34.70 14.96 25.45
N LEU A 24 34.59 14.17 26.56
CA LEU A 24 35.47 13.05 26.80
C LEU A 24 35.30 11.95 25.74
N VAL A 25 34.06 11.67 25.34
CA VAL A 25 33.76 10.69 24.28
C VAL A 25 34.37 11.14 22.95
N GLU A 26 34.17 12.38 22.56
CA GLU A 26 34.70 12.93 21.31
C GLU A 26 36.24 12.92 21.27
N ARG A 27 36.86 13.36 22.37
CA ARG A 27 38.33 13.34 22.52
C ARG A 27 38.92 11.92 22.46
N ARG A 28 38.23 10.93 23.06
CA ARG A 28 38.69 9.54 23.04
C ARG A 28 38.36 8.84 21.71
N ALA A 29 37.26 9.16 21.08
CA ALA A 29 36.90 8.59 19.79
C ALA A 29 37.89 8.97 18.67
N ASN A 30 38.51 10.15 18.77
CA ASN A 30 39.56 10.61 17.87
C ASN A 30 40.93 9.93 18.16
N ALA A 31 41.16 9.49 19.37
CA ALA A 31 42.41 8.85 19.78
C ALA A 31 42.39 7.32 19.67
N GLN A 32 41.29 6.69 19.98
CA GLN A 32 41.07 5.23 19.90
C GLN A 32 39.61 4.91 19.61
N VAL A 33 39.36 4.00 18.67
CA VAL A 33 37.99 3.53 18.37
C VAL A 33 37.52 2.65 19.50
N LEU A 34 36.63 3.16 20.38
CA LEU A 34 36.00 2.39 21.45
C LEU A 34 34.80 1.63 20.86
N PRO A 35 34.83 0.28 20.80
CA PRO A 35 33.75 -0.50 20.12
C PRO A 35 32.35 -0.30 20.73
N TRP A 36 32.26 -0.06 22.03
CA TRP A 36 31.00 0.11 22.74
C TRP A 36 30.24 1.41 22.31
N LEU A 37 30.95 2.46 21.89
CA LEU A 37 30.37 3.70 21.39
C LEU A 37 29.59 3.48 20.08
N ARG A 38 29.95 2.45 19.35
CA ARG A 38 29.26 2.03 18.09
C ARG A 38 28.30 0.88 18.32
N SER A 39 27.86 0.65 19.56
CA SER A 39 26.95 -0.46 19.87
C SER A 39 25.52 -0.14 19.42
N PRO A 40 24.73 -1.17 19.07
CA PRO A 40 23.31 -1.02 18.75
C PRO A 40 22.50 -0.41 19.90
N LEU A 41 22.94 -0.61 21.16
CA LEU A 41 22.26 -0.09 22.34
C LEU A 41 22.35 1.44 22.43
N ILE A 42 23.56 2.02 22.24
CA ILE A 42 23.74 3.49 22.23
C ILE A 42 22.93 4.12 21.10
N TYR A 43 22.93 3.51 19.92
CA TYR A 43 22.08 3.94 18.82
C TYR A 43 20.59 3.88 19.21
N THR A 44 20.12 2.79 19.80
CA THR A 44 18.73 2.65 20.23
C THR A 44 18.34 3.69 21.29
N LEU A 45 19.21 3.89 22.30
CA LEU A 45 18.97 4.90 23.34
C LEU A 45 18.97 6.33 22.76
N SER A 46 19.76 6.62 21.74
CA SER A 46 19.75 7.94 21.10
C SER A 46 18.44 8.22 20.34
N LEU A 47 17.72 7.19 19.87
CA LEU A 47 16.38 7.36 19.30
C LEU A 47 15.36 7.88 20.31
N SER A 48 15.68 7.82 21.62
CA SER A 48 14.85 8.41 22.69
C SER A 48 14.70 9.94 22.58
N ILE A 49 15.41 10.59 21.65
CA ILE A 49 15.16 11.99 21.26
C ILE A 49 13.71 12.22 20.78
N PHE A 50 13.00 11.17 20.39
CA PHE A 50 11.55 11.21 20.16
C PHE A 50 10.80 11.59 21.44
N CYS A 51 11.23 11.06 22.61
CA CYS A 51 10.64 11.32 23.91
C CYS A 51 11.14 12.65 24.47
N THR A 52 10.35 13.70 24.30
CA THR A 52 10.62 15.07 24.72
C THR A 52 9.83 15.44 25.99
N ALA A 53 9.81 16.70 26.38
CA ALA A 53 8.95 17.18 27.48
C ALA A 53 7.47 16.87 27.23
N TRP A 54 7.04 16.76 25.97
CA TRP A 54 5.69 16.26 25.65
C TRP A 54 5.46 14.85 26.21
N THR A 55 6.42 13.94 25.97
CA THR A 55 6.34 12.57 26.46
C THR A 55 6.46 12.48 27.97
N PHE A 56 7.30 13.31 28.58
CA PHE A 56 7.58 13.28 29.99
C PHE A 56 6.47 13.91 30.85
N TYR A 57 6.01 15.07 30.45
CA TYR A 57 4.98 15.84 31.16
C TYR A 57 3.64 15.80 30.43
N GLY A 58 3.65 16.16 29.15
CA GLY A 58 2.43 16.34 28.36
C GLY A 58 1.61 15.09 28.16
N ALA A 59 2.22 13.89 28.20
CA ALA A 59 1.49 12.63 28.07
C ALA A 59 0.51 12.39 29.23
N VAL A 60 0.90 12.73 30.46
CA VAL A 60 0.03 12.63 31.63
C VAL A 60 -1.14 13.60 31.51
N GLY A 61 -0.88 14.87 31.16
CA GLY A 61 -1.94 15.83 30.92
C GLY A 61 -2.84 15.48 29.74
N TYR A 62 -2.30 14.82 28.72
CA TYR A 62 -3.09 14.32 27.59
C TYR A 62 -3.99 13.15 28.03
N ALA A 63 -3.46 12.23 28.85
CA ALA A 63 -4.25 11.14 29.43
C ALA A 63 -5.43 11.65 30.27
N VAL A 64 -5.22 12.72 31.07
CA VAL A 64 -6.29 13.36 31.85
C VAL A 64 -7.39 13.92 30.95
N ARG A 65 -7.02 14.53 29.81
CA ARG A 65 -7.98 15.19 28.90
C ARG A 65 -8.64 14.26 27.90
N SER A 66 -7.93 13.22 27.45
CA SER A 66 -8.30 12.39 26.29
C SER A 66 -8.12 10.88 26.55
N GLY A 67 -8.07 10.45 27.81
CA GLY A 67 -7.99 9.04 28.20
C GLY A 67 -6.81 8.30 27.52
N TRP A 68 -7.09 7.13 26.98
CA TRP A 68 -6.10 6.24 26.35
C TRP A 68 -5.54 6.77 25.04
N GLU A 69 -6.03 7.86 24.50
CA GLU A 69 -5.60 8.41 23.20
C GLU A 69 -4.10 8.79 23.17
N PHE A 70 -3.50 9.10 24.33
CA PHE A 70 -2.07 9.37 24.43
C PHE A 70 -1.20 8.22 23.86
N MET A 71 -1.71 6.98 23.89
CA MET A 71 -0.96 5.82 23.37
C MET A 71 -0.68 5.90 21.87
N THR A 72 -1.52 6.60 21.11
CA THR A 72 -1.39 6.73 19.65
C THR A 72 -0.06 7.31 19.22
N ILE A 73 0.50 8.21 20.04
CA ILE A 73 1.79 8.87 19.78
C ILE A 73 2.98 7.91 19.93
N TYR A 74 2.82 6.84 20.70
CA TYR A 74 3.85 5.81 20.88
C TYR A 74 3.65 4.63 19.90
N LEU A 75 2.40 4.36 19.54
CA LEU A 75 2.08 3.28 18.61
C LEU A 75 2.61 3.55 17.19
N GLY A 76 2.52 4.78 16.71
CA GLY A 76 3.03 5.13 15.38
C GLY A 76 4.53 4.82 15.20
N PRO A 77 5.43 5.38 16.02
CA PRO A 77 6.85 5.03 16.02
C PRO A 77 7.11 3.54 16.20
N THR A 78 6.37 2.88 17.10
CA THR A 78 6.48 1.43 17.32
C THR A 78 6.24 0.67 16.02
N LEU A 79 5.17 0.97 15.29
CA LEU A 79 4.87 0.34 14.00
C LEU A 79 5.96 0.59 12.95
N VAL A 80 6.49 1.81 12.89
CA VAL A 80 7.59 2.15 11.95
C VAL A 80 8.84 1.35 12.27
N PHE A 81 9.22 1.20 13.55
CA PHE A 81 10.42 0.46 13.93
C PHE A 81 10.24 -1.05 13.86
N VAL A 82 9.07 -1.59 14.19
CA VAL A 82 8.75 -3.00 13.98
C VAL A 82 8.79 -3.34 12.49
N GLY A 83 8.27 -2.45 11.62
CA GLY A 83 8.34 -2.57 10.16
C GLY A 83 9.63 -2.02 9.51
N TRP A 84 10.74 -1.98 10.22
CA TRP A 84 12.00 -1.31 9.81
C TRP A 84 12.55 -1.73 8.45
N TRP A 85 12.35 -2.97 8.01
CA TRP A 85 12.88 -3.48 6.74
C TRP A 85 12.29 -2.81 5.50
N TRP A 86 11.09 -2.20 5.62
CA TRP A 86 10.39 -1.61 4.50
C TRP A 86 10.90 -0.18 4.17
N VAL A 87 10.80 0.75 5.11
CA VAL A 87 11.17 2.15 4.90
C VAL A 87 12.51 2.50 5.53
N LEU A 88 12.73 2.17 6.82
CA LEU A 88 13.89 2.63 7.56
C LEU A 88 15.21 2.08 6.99
N ARG A 89 15.25 0.80 6.67
CA ARG A 89 16.42 0.18 6.06
C ARG A 89 16.82 0.88 4.77
N LYS A 90 15.82 1.18 3.93
CA LYS A 90 16.05 1.87 2.66
C LYS A 90 16.55 3.29 2.88
N LEU A 91 15.95 4.04 3.80
CA LEU A 91 16.39 5.39 4.16
C LEU A 91 17.83 5.42 4.68
N VAL A 92 18.18 4.52 5.60
CA VAL A 92 19.54 4.41 6.15
C VAL A 92 20.54 4.03 5.07
N ARG A 93 20.20 3.11 4.18
CA ARG A 93 21.06 2.72 3.05
C ARG A 93 21.28 3.89 2.09
N ILE A 94 20.22 4.60 1.71
CA ILE A 94 20.32 5.80 0.87
C ILE A 94 21.17 6.87 1.57
N GLY A 95 20.90 7.14 2.85
CA GLY A 95 21.65 8.12 3.64
C GLY A 95 23.15 7.88 3.62
N LYS A 96 23.56 6.59 3.71
CA LYS A 96 24.98 6.20 3.65
C LYS A 96 25.56 6.29 2.25
N THR A 97 24.87 5.76 1.24
CA THR A 97 25.39 5.72 -0.14
C THR A 97 25.49 7.11 -0.75
N GLN A 98 24.50 7.97 -0.47
CA GLN A 98 24.46 9.34 -0.98
C GLN A 98 25.10 10.38 -0.05
N ARG A 99 25.56 9.97 1.15
CA ARG A 99 26.13 10.85 2.20
C ARG A 99 25.21 12.02 2.55
N VAL A 100 23.95 11.72 2.74
CA VAL A 100 22.91 12.69 3.06
C VAL A 100 23.14 13.27 4.45
N THR A 101 23.10 14.60 4.58
CA THR A 101 23.34 15.32 5.84
C THR A 101 22.06 15.75 6.55
N SER A 102 20.91 15.73 5.87
CA SER A 102 19.61 16.14 6.41
C SER A 102 18.46 15.64 5.54
N ILE A 103 17.24 15.74 6.05
CA ILE A 103 16.05 15.41 5.26
C ILE A 103 15.88 16.33 4.03
N ALA A 104 16.28 17.61 4.14
CA ALA A 104 16.28 18.52 2.99
C ALA A 104 17.28 18.09 1.92
N ASP A 105 18.42 17.56 2.36
CA ASP A 105 19.45 17.05 1.47
C ASP A 105 19.00 15.75 0.80
N LEU A 106 18.27 14.87 1.50
CA LEU A 106 17.64 13.68 0.92
C LEU A 106 16.71 14.04 -0.23
N ILE A 107 15.77 14.97 0.01
CA ILE A 107 14.79 15.40 -1.00
C ILE A 107 15.49 16.13 -2.14
N SER A 108 16.37 17.07 -1.85
CA SER A 108 17.15 17.79 -2.86
C SER A 108 17.92 16.82 -3.76
N SER A 109 18.65 15.87 -3.19
CA SER A 109 19.47 14.90 -3.91
C SER A 109 18.63 14.02 -4.82
N ARG A 110 17.48 13.52 -4.32
CA ARG A 110 16.59 12.64 -5.08
C ARG A 110 16.04 13.30 -6.34
N TYR A 111 15.68 14.56 -6.25
CA TYR A 111 15.01 15.30 -7.32
C TYR A 111 16.00 16.20 -8.10
N GLY A 112 17.11 15.59 -8.52
CA GLY A 112 18.08 16.23 -9.41
C GLY A 112 18.98 17.25 -8.74
N LYS A 113 19.28 17.09 -7.45
CA LYS A 113 20.12 18.00 -6.64
C LYS A 113 19.58 19.44 -6.63
N SER A 114 18.25 19.55 -6.54
CA SER A 114 17.55 20.83 -6.61
C SER A 114 17.71 21.63 -5.34
N ASN A 115 18.44 22.77 -5.43
CA ASN A 115 18.55 23.70 -4.32
C ASN A 115 17.19 24.28 -3.89
N MET A 116 16.29 24.55 -4.84
CA MET A 116 14.93 25.04 -4.56
C MET A 116 14.16 24.11 -3.63
N LEU A 117 14.18 22.80 -3.88
CA LEU A 117 13.56 21.81 -3.00
C LEU A 117 14.24 21.78 -1.62
N GLY A 118 15.55 21.86 -1.57
CA GLY A 118 16.28 21.96 -0.32
C GLY A 118 15.83 23.18 0.51
N VAL A 119 15.64 24.33 -0.12
CA VAL A 119 15.11 25.55 0.53
C VAL A 119 13.68 25.34 1.03
N ILE A 120 12.78 24.84 0.19
CA ILE A 120 11.36 24.61 0.56
C ILE A 120 11.26 23.67 1.76
N VAL A 121 11.94 22.52 1.73
CA VAL A 121 11.94 21.57 2.84
C VAL A 121 12.56 22.18 4.10
N THR A 122 13.63 22.98 3.96
CA THR A 122 14.26 23.67 5.10
C THR A 122 13.28 24.66 5.75
N VAL A 123 12.59 25.49 4.95
CA VAL A 123 11.63 26.47 5.47
C VAL A 123 10.45 25.76 6.16
N ILE A 124 9.87 24.74 5.52
CA ILE A 124 8.80 23.94 6.14
C ILE A 124 9.28 23.35 7.46
N SER A 125 10.48 22.77 7.50
CA SER A 125 11.05 22.16 8.71
C SER A 125 11.30 23.15 9.84
N VAL A 126 11.81 24.36 9.52
CA VAL A 126 12.03 25.41 10.52
C VAL A 126 10.71 25.89 11.10
N VAL A 127 9.72 26.21 10.23
CA VAL A 127 8.40 26.66 10.67
C VAL A 127 7.69 25.57 11.48
N ALA A 128 7.74 24.31 11.02
CA ALA A 128 7.14 23.19 11.75
C ALA A 128 7.82 22.92 13.11
N ALA A 129 9.13 23.12 13.24
CA ALA A 129 9.83 22.93 14.50
C ALA A 129 9.60 24.04 15.52
N THR A 130 9.21 25.24 15.08
CA THR A 130 9.02 26.43 15.92
C THR A 130 8.05 26.19 17.10
N PRO A 131 6.81 25.68 16.91
CA PRO A 131 5.92 25.37 18.01
C PRO A 131 6.52 24.33 18.96
N TYR A 132 7.24 23.34 18.42
CA TYR A 132 7.82 22.29 19.22
C TYR A 132 8.97 22.76 20.13
N ILE A 133 9.77 23.73 19.66
CA ILE A 133 10.79 24.39 20.49
C ILE A 133 10.10 25.25 21.57
N ALA A 134 9.05 26.00 21.21
CA ALA A 134 8.23 26.75 22.17
C ALA A 134 7.66 25.86 23.27
N LEU A 135 7.19 24.66 22.93
CA LEU A 135 6.72 23.65 23.89
C LEU A 135 7.81 23.29 24.92
N GLN A 136 9.05 23.09 24.46
CA GLN A 136 10.17 22.80 25.39
C GLN A 136 10.45 23.97 26.33
N LEU A 137 10.48 25.19 25.80
CA LEU A 137 10.65 26.41 26.62
C LEU A 137 9.52 26.54 27.63
N GLN A 138 8.27 26.31 27.21
CA GLN A 138 7.11 26.35 28.08
C GLN A 138 7.18 25.31 29.21
N SER A 139 7.55 24.07 28.89
CA SER A 139 7.64 23.00 29.87
C SER A 139 8.70 23.26 30.95
N VAL A 140 9.86 23.75 30.54
CA VAL A 140 10.93 24.12 31.48
C VAL A 140 10.49 25.31 32.34
N THR A 141 9.91 26.34 31.73
CA THR A 141 9.42 27.53 32.46
C THR A 141 8.35 27.17 33.48
N LEU A 142 7.38 26.34 33.12
CA LEU A 142 6.35 25.84 34.02
C LEU A 142 6.91 24.98 35.15
N SER A 143 7.93 24.16 34.88
CA SER A 143 8.59 23.35 35.90
C SER A 143 9.31 24.21 36.93
N PHE A 144 10.01 25.29 36.51
CA PHE A 144 10.59 26.28 37.44
C PHE A 144 9.52 27.00 38.26
N ALA A 145 8.39 27.37 37.66
CA ALA A 145 7.31 28.07 38.35
C ALA A 145 6.67 27.19 39.48
N VAL A 146 6.53 25.86 39.28
CA VAL A 146 6.04 24.94 40.31
C VAL A 146 6.93 24.96 41.54
N PHE A 147 8.26 24.91 41.38
CA PHE A 147 9.18 24.97 42.51
C PHE A 147 9.19 26.34 43.18
N ALA A 148 9.11 27.41 42.38
CA ALA A 148 9.04 28.77 42.92
C ALA A 148 7.76 29.03 43.70
N SER A 149 6.62 28.54 43.28
CA SER A 149 5.34 28.68 43.99
C SER A 149 5.25 27.80 45.24
N ALA A 150 6.01 26.71 45.31
CA ALA A 150 6.08 25.83 46.48
C ALA A 150 7.07 26.34 47.55
N ALA A 151 7.95 27.32 47.25
CA ALA A 151 8.90 27.87 48.19
C ALA A 151 8.19 28.66 49.29
N ALA A 152 8.46 28.34 50.57
CA ALA A 152 7.78 28.91 51.73
C ALA A 152 8.08 30.40 52.02
N ASP A 153 9.07 30.98 51.35
CA ASP A 153 9.60 32.33 51.69
C ASP A 153 8.88 33.48 51.00
N GLY A 154 7.75 33.25 50.33
CA GLY A 154 6.98 34.36 49.68
C GLY A 154 7.75 35.20 48.68
N GLY A 155 8.86 34.67 48.13
CA GLY A 155 9.65 35.37 47.13
C GLY A 155 8.87 35.65 45.85
N PRO A 156 9.25 36.68 45.07
CA PRO A 156 8.54 36.96 43.83
C PRO A 156 8.61 35.80 42.89
N VAL A 157 7.41 35.30 42.44
CA VAL A 157 7.34 34.29 41.39
C VAL A 157 8.04 34.83 40.15
N PRO A 158 9.06 34.14 39.60
CA PRO A 158 9.80 34.64 38.45
C PRO A 158 8.85 34.91 37.29
N ASP A 159 9.01 36.03 36.60
CA ASP A 159 8.26 36.33 35.39
C ASP A 159 8.46 35.25 34.35
N LYS A 160 7.35 34.69 33.85
CA LYS A 160 7.35 33.55 32.90
C LYS A 160 8.11 33.91 31.63
N ALA A 161 7.94 35.16 31.12
CA ALA A 161 8.58 35.60 29.89
C ALA A 161 10.11 35.76 30.06
N ALA A 162 10.53 36.34 31.19
CA ALA A 162 11.96 36.49 31.53
C ALA A 162 12.61 35.11 31.75
N THR A 163 11.95 34.19 32.45
CA THR A 163 12.45 32.82 32.66
C THR A 163 12.59 32.08 31.31
N ALA A 164 11.59 32.14 30.42
CA ALA A 164 11.65 31.55 29.09
C ALA A 164 12.79 32.15 28.25
N LEU A 165 13.02 33.43 28.32
CA LEU A 165 14.12 34.11 27.63
C LEU A 165 15.47 33.59 28.09
N TRP A 166 15.74 33.55 29.41
CA TRP A 166 17.00 33.05 29.95
C TRP A 166 17.25 31.58 29.64
N VAL A 167 16.19 30.76 29.69
CA VAL A 167 16.24 29.37 29.26
C VAL A 167 16.59 29.27 27.78
N ALA A 168 15.94 30.07 26.91
CA ALA A 168 16.23 30.11 25.48
C ALA A 168 17.68 30.54 25.20
N VAL A 169 18.16 31.58 25.86
CA VAL A 169 19.56 32.05 25.72
C VAL A 169 20.54 30.95 26.18
N GLY A 170 20.30 30.33 27.32
CA GLY A 170 21.12 29.22 27.83
C GLY A 170 21.17 28.06 26.87
N LEU A 171 20.01 27.63 26.31
CA LEU A 171 19.92 26.55 25.35
C LEU A 171 20.61 26.88 24.02
N ALA A 172 20.46 28.12 23.52
CA ALA A 172 21.13 28.58 22.31
C ALA A 172 22.65 28.56 22.50
N LEU A 173 23.14 29.14 23.61
CA LEU A 173 24.57 29.15 23.92
C LEU A 173 25.14 27.72 24.02
N PHE A 174 24.47 26.83 24.76
CA PHE A 174 24.85 25.46 24.89
C PHE A 174 24.88 24.74 23.54
N THR A 175 23.84 24.92 22.72
CA THR A 175 23.78 24.32 21.39
C THR A 175 24.87 24.82 20.46
N VAL A 176 25.21 26.11 20.53
CA VAL A 176 26.34 26.68 19.77
C VAL A 176 27.67 26.07 20.19
N LEU A 177 27.91 25.89 21.49
CA LEU A 177 29.16 25.32 22.02
C LEU A 177 29.32 23.86 21.58
N PHE A 178 28.23 23.10 21.54
CA PHE A 178 28.23 21.64 21.16
C PHE A 178 28.14 21.43 19.66
N GLY A 179 27.20 22.09 19.00
CA GLY A 179 26.77 21.76 17.66
C GLY A 179 27.64 22.33 16.55
N THR A 180 28.60 23.23 16.86
CA THR A 180 29.38 23.89 15.83
C THR A 180 30.87 23.63 15.91
N ARG A 181 31.28 22.55 16.57
CA ARG A 181 32.70 22.30 16.83
C ARG A 181 33.45 21.75 15.62
N ASN A 182 32.82 20.81 14.88
CA ASN A 182 33.38 20.14 13.72
C ASN A 182 32.50 20.29 12.50
N LEU A 183 33.12 20.49 11.32
CA LEU A 183 32.44 20.59 10.04
C LEU A 183 32.55 19.32 9.20
N ASP A 184 33.43 18.40 9.58
CA ASP A 184 33.66 17.20 8.83
C ASP A 184 32.50 16.21 9.07
N SER A 185 31.74 15.94 8.04
CA SER A 185 30.64 14.96 8.06
C SER A 185 31.08 13.51 8.27
N ASN A 186 32.37 13.22 8.19
CA ASN A 186 32.92 11.93 8.59
C ASN A 186 33.06 11.80 10.11
N GLU A 187 33.17 12.92 10.83
CA GLU A 187 33.12 12.94 12.28
C GLU A 187 31.64 12.97 12.70
N ARG A 188 31.08 11.79 12.88
CA ARG A 188 29.77 11.63 13.53
C ARG A 188 29.86 12.25 14.91
N HIS A 189 28.81 12.93 15.33
CA HIS A 189 28.72 13.55 16.64
C HIS A 189 28.56 12.47 17.76
N LEU A 190 29.52 11.52 17.82
CA LEU A 190 29.46 10.41 18.79
C LEU A 190 29.33 10.91 20.23
N GLY A 191 29.90 12.05 20.54
CA GLY A 191 29.74 12.72 21.82
C GLY A 191 28.31 13.14 22.11
N VAL A 192 27.64 13.75 21.11
CA VAL A 192 26.24 14.15 21.21
C VAL A 192 25.33 12.94 21.30
N VAL A 193 25.54 11.92 20.46
CA VAL A 193 24.76 10.66 20.49
C VAL A 193 24.87 9.96 21.84
N THR A 194 26.08 9.95 22.44
CA THR A 194 26.30 9.36 23.76
C THR A 194 25.65 10.18 24.88
N ALA A 195 25.72 11.52 24.81
CA ALA A 195 25.02 12.39 25.76
C ALA A 195 23.51 12.14 25.73
N ILE A 196 22.90 12.05 24.53
CA ILE A 196 21.48 11.71 24.36
C ILE A 196 21.18 10.33 24.96
N ALA A 197 22.06 9.35 24.80
CA ALA A 197 21.88 8.03 25.40
C ALA A 197 21.89 8.09 26.94
N VAL A 198 22.74 8.94 27.54
CA VAL A 198 22.73 9.17 29.00
C VAL A 198 21.43 9.88 29.42
N GLU A 199 21.00 10.89 28.70
CA GLU A 199 19.72 11.58 28.93
C GLU A 199 18.54 10.61 28.83
N ALA A 200 18.57 9.66 27.89
CA ALA A 200 17.56 8.62 27.76
C ALA A 200 17.37 7.80 29.03
N VAL A 201 18.50 7.46 29.68
CA VAL A 201 18.46 6.71 30.94
C VAL A 201 17.92 7.59 32.07
N VAL A 202 18.40 8.83 32.19
CA VAL A 202 17.96 9.75 33.26
C VAL A 202 16.46 10.00 33.20
N LYS A 203 15.89 10.32 32.03
CA LYS A 203 14.45 10.58 31.90
C LYS A 203 13.60 9.32 32.11
N LEU A 204 14.07 8.15 31.67
CA LEU A 204 13.36 6.89 31.92
C LEU A 204 13.36 6.56 33.42
N VAL A 205 14.51 6.63 34.07
CA VAL A 205 14.64 6.36 35.53
C VAL A 205 13.76 7.33 36.33
N ALA A 206 13.77 8.60 35.97
CA ALA A 206 12.96 9.62 36.65
C ALA A 206 11.44 9.32 36.53
N LEU A 207 10.94 9.02 35.34
CA LEU A 207 9.53 8.73 35.12
C LEU A 207 9.10 7.40 35.79
N VAL A 208 9.92 6.37 35.66
CA VAL A 208 9.67 5.08 36.31
C VAL A 208 9.70 5.22 37.86
N ALA A 209 10.63 5.99 38.41
CA ALA A 209 10.70 6.22 39.88
C ALA A 209 9.42 6.92 40.39
N VAL A 210 8.94 7.94 39.70
CA VAL A 210 7.64 8.58 40.02
C VAL A 210 6.48 7.58 39.89
N GLY A 211 6.47 6.78 38.82
CA GLY A 211 5.41 5.78 38.61
C GLY A 211 5.41 4.69 39.70
N VAL A 212 6.58 4.20 40.09
CA VAL A 212 6.73 3.25 41.21
C VAL A 212 6.24 3.87 42.51
N PHE A 213 6.65 5.11 42.81
CA PHE A 213 6.17 5.84 43.98
C PHE A 213 4.63 5.96 43.99
N VAL A 214 3.99 6.28 42.85
CA VAL A 214 2.53 6.40 42.74
C VAL A 214 1.85 5.05 42.95
N VAL A 215 2.32 3.97 42.33
CA VAL A 215 1.65 2.66 42.41
C VAL A 215 1.83 2.00 43.76
N TRP A 216 3.06 1.96 44.31
CA TRP A 216 3.36 1.26 45.56
C TRP A 216 3.41 2.17 46.79
N GLY A 217 3.75 3.45 46.60
CA GLY A 217 3.80 4.41 47.69
C GLY A 217 2.47 5.07 48.01
N LEU A 218 1.67 5.41 46.96
CA LEU A 218 0.40 6.14 47.15
C LEU A 218 -0.83 5.26 46.99
N ALA A 219 -0.81 4.28 46.11
CA ALA A 219 -2.01 3.47 45.83
C ALA A 219 -2.07 2.17 46.65
N GLY A 220 -0.95 1.69 47.19
CA GLY A 220 -0.90 0.44 47.98
C GLY A 220 -0.54 -0.80 47.12
N GLY A 221 -0.36 -0.67 45.81
CA GLY A 221 0.05 -1.73 44.91
C GLY A 221 -0.69 -1.73 43.56
N PRO A 222 -0.28 -2.62 42.63
CA PRO A 222 -0.88 -2.65 41.28
C PRO A 222 -2.39 -2.98 41.27
N ALA A 223 -2.88 -3.84 42.19
CA ALA A 223 -4.28 -4.20 42.25
C ALA A 223 -5.14 -3.01 42.68
N ASP A 224 -4.72 -2.28 43.73
CA ASP A 224 -5.41 -1.11 44.20
C ASP A 224 -5.37 0.04 43.20
N MET A 225 -4.24 0.19 42.50
CA MET A 225 -4.12 1.17 41.41
C MET A 225 -5.04 0.84 40.25
N MET A 226 -5.18 -0.44 39.87
CA MET A 226 -6.11 -0.86 38.84
C MET A 226 -7.58 -0.62 39.26
N ALA A 227 -7.92 -0.86 40.52
CA ALA A 227 -9.24 -0.55 41.03
C ALA A 227 -9.55 0.95 40.96
N LYS A 228 -8.60 1.83 41.30
CA LYS A 228 -8.69 3.29 41.14
C LYS A 228 -8.87 3.72 39.68
N ILE A 229 -8.08 3.13 38.76
CA ILE A 229 -8.21 3.39 37.34
C ILE A 229 -9.62 3.03 36.84
N ASN A 230 -10.10 1.85 37.19
CA ASN A 230 -11.46 1.40 36.80
C ASN A 230 -12.57 2.24 37.38
N ALA A 231 -12.39 2.82 38.60
CA ALA A 231 -13.33 3.72 39.22
C ALA A 231 -13.27 5.18 38.71
N SER A 232 -12.21 5.52 38.00
CA SER A 232 -11.98 6.87 37.47
C SER A 232 -12.82 7.17 36.23
N ALA A 233 -13.09 8.43 35.95
CA ALA A 233 -13.74 8.88 34.71
C ALA A 233 -12.95 8.49 33.44
N LEU A 234 -11.64 8.21 33.58
CA LEU A 234 -10.79 7.81 32.47
C LEU A 234 -11.06 6.37 31.98
N SER A 235 -11.75 5.54 32.78
CA SER A 235 -12.15 4.18 32.39
C SER A 235 -13.30 4.15 31.37
N SER A 236 -14.16 5.17 31.35
CA SER A 236 -15.33 5.31 30.47
C SER A 236 -15.05 6.08 29.19
N TRP A 237 -13.78 6.12 28.77
CA TRP A 237 -13.36 6.84 27.57
C TRP A 237 -13.85 6.16 26.26
N ASP A 238 -14.50 6.95 25.41
CA ASP A 238 -15.02 6.47 24.12
C ASP A 238 -13.95 6.48 23.03
N LEU A 239 -13.75 5.32 22.39
CA LEU A 239 -12.83 5.17 21.27
C LEU A 239 -13.39 5.88 20.03
N GLN A 240 -12.66 6.83 19.51
CA GLN A 240 -12.94 7.48 18.23
C GLN A 240 -11.99 6.92 17.13
N PRO A 241 -12.40 5.87 16.38
CA PRO A 241 -11.49 5.11 15.50
C PRO A 241 -10.79 5.97 14.46
N GLY A 242 -11.50 6.94 13.86
CA GLY A 242 -10.93 7.83 12.85
C GLY A 242 -9.84 8.74 13.41
N ARG A 243 -10.04 9.27 14.62
CA ARG A 243 -9.05 10.10 15.30
C ARG A 243 -7.84 9.28 15.74
N TRP A 244 -8.06 8.08 16.27
CA TRP A 244 -6.99 7.15 16.63
C TRP A 244 -6.09 6.80 15.43
N ALA A 245 -6.69 6.37 14.32
CA ALA A 245 -5.98 6.05 13.11
C ALA A 245 -5.17 7.24 12.58
N GLY A 246 -5.79 8.44 12.60
CA GLY A 246 -5.13 9.67 12.20
C GLY A 246 -3.91 10.02 13.06
N LEU A 247 -4.01 9.90 14.39
CA LEU A 247 -2.91 10.19 15.32
C LEU A 247 -1.78 9.14 15.23
N ILE A 248 -2.11 7.86 15.05
CA ILE A 248 -1.10 6.81 14.81
C ILE A 248 -0.34 7.10 13.51
N PHE A 249 -1.08 7.39 12.43
CA PHE A 249 -0.46 7.77 11.16
C PHE A 249 0.41 9.02 11.31
N LEU A 250 -0.07 10.04 11.99
CA LEU A 250 0.65 11.29 12.19
C LEU A 250 1.94 11.08 12.97
N SER A 251 1.92 10.30 14.04
CA SER A 251 3.10 10.00 14.85
C SER A 251 4.11 9.13 14.10
N ALA A 252 3.64 8.20 13.26
CA ALA A 252 4.47 7.42 12.36
C ALA A 252 5.14 8.31 11.28
N ALA A 253 4.39 9.23 10.68
CA ALA A 253 4.92 10.20 9.73
C ALA A 253 5.95 11.14 10.37
N ALA A 254 5.67 11.60 11.59
CA ALA A 254 6.55 12.49 12.34
C ALA A 254 7.90 11.83 12.65
N VAL A 255 7.94 10.57 13.03
CA VAL A 255 9.20 9.83 13.27
C VAL A 255 10.09 9.81 12.03
N LEU A 256 9.50 9.68 10.84
CA LEU A 256 10.24 9.66 9.58
C LEU A 256 10.68 11.04 9.11
N CYS A 257 9.84 12.08 9.34
CA CYS A 257 9.99 13.39 8.71
C CYS A 257 10.57 14.48 9.62
N LEU A 258 10.56 14.29 10.94
CA LEU A 258 11.14 15.28 11.85
C LEU A 258 12.66 15.38 11.67
N PRO A 259 13.24 16.57 11.44
CA PRO A 259 14.68 16.74 11.21
C PRO A 259 15.56 16.14 12.29
N ARG A 260 15.18 16.28 13.57
CA ARG A 260 15.91 15.69 14.71
C ARG A 260 15.92 14.16 14.69
N MET A 261 14.77 13.56 14.30
CA MET A 261 14.66 12.09 14.17
C MET A 261 15.47 11.61 12.99
N PHE A 262 15.36 12.29 11.86
CA PHE A 262 16.13 11.96 10.67
C PHE A 262 17.65 12.06 10.94
N GLN A 263 18.10 13.09 11.68
CA GLN A 263 19.49 13.25 12.08
C GLN A 263 20.00 12.00 12.82
N VAL A 264 19.32 11.60 13.89
CA VAL A 264 19.76 10.47 14.73
C VAL A 264 19.57 9.13 14.03
N MET A 265 18.41 8.94 13.36
CA MET A 265 18.02 7.67 12.78
C MET A 265 18.80 7.34 11.50
N VAL A 266 19.07 8.32 10.64
CA VAL A 266 19.69 8.13 9.33
C VAL A 266 21.13 8.62 9.29
N VAL A 267 21.37 9.88 9.69
CA VAL A 267 22.67 10.53 9.52
C VAL A 267 23.70 9.95 10.50
N GLU A 268 23.35 9.82 11.79
CA GLU A 268 24.24 9.30 12.84
C GLU A 268 24.30 7.77 12.87
N ASN A 269 23.49 7.05 12.07
CA ASN A 269 23.51 5.59 12.03
C ASN A 269 24.84 5.04 11.52
N VAL A 270 25.54 4.25 12.33
CA VAL A 270 26.84 3.65 11.98
C VAL A 270 26.66 2.41 11.09
N ASP A 271 25.70 1.55 11.42
CA ASP A 271 25.46 0.29 10.72
C ASP A 271 23.97 0.03 10.59
N GLU A 272 23.49 -0.33 9.39
CA GLU A 272 22.08 -0.67 9.19
C GLU A 272 21.60 -1.85 10.07
N ARG A 273 22.53 -2.73 10.50
CA ARG A 273 22.24 -3.84 11.42
C ARG A 273 21.73 -3.37 12.78
N HIS A 274 22.06 -2.15 13.18
CA HIS A 274 21.55 -1.55 14.43
C HIS A 274 20.02 -1.40 14.40
N LEU A 275 19.40 -1.30 13.22
CA LEU A 275 17.94 -1.25 13.09
C LEU A 275 17.26 -2.53 13.60
N ALA A 276 17.89 -3.69 13.47
CA ALA A 276 17.35 -4.95 13.99
C ALA A 276 17.24 -4.93 15.53
N THR A 277 18.21 -4.33 16.24
CA THR A 277 18.11 -4.14 17.69
C THR A 277 17.10 -3.05 18.03
N ALA A 278 17.11 -1.95 17.31
CA ALA A 278 16.19 -0.83 17.53
C ALA A 278 14.73 -1.21 17.30
N SER A 279 14.45 -2.20 16.42
CA SER A 279 13.08 -2.62 16.08
C SER A 279 12.28 -3.18 17.25
N TRP A 280 12.93 -3.72 18.27
CA TRP A 280 12.30 -4.21 19.49
C TRP A 280 12.66 -3.39 20.72
N ALA A 281 13.90 -2.91 20.82
CA ALA A 281 14.38 -2.21 22.00
C ALA A 281 13.84 -0.77 22.12
N PHE A 282 13.63 -0.08 20.98
CA PHE A 282 13.01 1.23 20.99
C PHE A 282 11.50 1.16 21.32
N PRO A 283 10.69 0.27 20.74
CA PRO A 283 9.32 0.01 21.22
C PRO A 283 9.25 -0.34 22.71
N LEU A 284 10.16 -1.15 23.21
CA LEU A 284 10.23 -1.46 24.64
C LEU A 284 10.52 -0.20 25.49
N TYR A 285 11.43 0.66 25.04
CA TYR A 285 11.69 1.94 25.68
C TYR A 285 10.44 2.83 25.70
N LEU A 286 9.73 2.93 24.59
CA LEU A 286 8.48 3.68 24.49
C LEU A 286 7.39 3.11 25.41
N PHE A 287 7.28 1.80 25.48
CA PHE A 287 6.35 1.13 26.40
C PHE A 287 6.66 1.46 27.86
N LEU A 288 7.93 1.42 28.26
CA LEU A 288 8.34 1.77 29.63
C LEU A 288 8.05 3.24 29.95
N MET A 289 8.20 4.14 28.98
CA MET A 289 7.82 5.55 29.13
C MET A 289 6.30 5.77 29.24
N CYS A 290 5.48 4.86 28.69
CA CYS A 290 4.02 4.95 28.78
C CYS A 290 3.44 4.29 30.02
N LEU A 291 4.17 3.35 30.65
CA LEU A 291 3.66 2.39 31.63
C LEU A 291 2.95 3.05 32.80
N PHE A 292 3.48 4.15 33.27
CA PHE A 292 2.97 4.84 34.47
C PHE A 292 2.17 6.12 34.16
N VAL A 293 1.94 6.45 32.90
CA VAL A 293 1.22 7.68 32.51
C VAL A 293 -0.19 7.70 33.10
N LEU A 294 -0.95 6.61 32.92
CA LEU A 294 -2.31 6.52 33.45
C LEU A 294 -2.38 6.45 35.00
N PRO A 295 -1.55 5.64 35.69
CA PRO A 295 -1.43 5.71 37.15
C PRO A 295 -1.16 7.10 37.70
N ILE A 296 -0.21 7.84 37.09
CA ILE A 296 0.12 9.20 37.53
C ILE A 296 -1.05 10.15 37.26
N ALA A 297 -1.75 10.01 36.12
CA ALA A 297 -2.90 10.82 35.77
C ALA A 297 -4.06 10.65 36.79
N VAL A 298 -4.39 9.39 37.12
CA VAL A 298 -5.46 9.07 38.08
C VAL A 298 -5.08 9.54 39.49
N ALA A 299 -3.89 9.25 39.95
CA ALA A 299 -3.43 9.71 41.27
C ALA A 299 -3.39 11.25 41.36
N GLY A 300 -3.03 11.93 40.28
CA GLY A 300 -3.04 13.38 40.24
C GLY A 300 -4.46 13.99 40.37
N LEU A 301 -5.45 13.37 39.71
CA LEU A 301 -6.83 13.78 39.81
C LEU A 301 -7.42 13.54 41.23
N ASP A 302 -6.99 12.45 41.89
CA ASP A 302 -7.49 12.08 43.21
C ASP A 302 -6.86 12.92 44.34
N LEU A 303 -5.56 13.24 44.23
CA LEU A 303 -4.79 13.76 45.38
C LEU A 303 -4.42 15.23 45.27
N LEU A 304 -4.48 15.84 44.07
CA LEU A 304 -4.12 17.24 43.90
C LEU A 304 -5.34 18.15 43.88
N PRO A 305 -5.19 19.42 44.31
CA PRO A 305 -6.28 20.37 44.28
C PRO A 305 -6.88 20.55 42.87
N PRO A 306 -8.22 20.76 42.75
CA PRO A 306 -8.85 21.10 41.47
C PRO A 306 -8.20 22.33 40.81
N GLY A 307 -7.94 22.26 39.49
CA GLY A 307 -7.27 23.31 38.74
C GLY A 307 -5.75 23.19 38.68
N THR A 308 -5.12 22.23 39.34
CA THR A 308 -3.70 21.91 39.16
C THR A 308 -3.46 21.49 37.72
N ASN A 309 -2.42 22.05 37.11
CA ASN A 309 -2.08 21.74 35.69
C ASN A 309 -1.72 20.25 35.53
N PRO A 310 -2.54 19.45 34.77
CA PRO A 310 -2.30 18.02 34.64
C PRO A 310 -0.98 17.68 33.93
N ASP A 311 -0.46 18.57 33.08
CA ASP A 311 0.84 18.36 32.40
C ASP A 311 1.99 18.28 33.41
N LEU A 312 1.83 18.79 34.63
CA LEU A 312 2.86 18.82 35.67
C LEU A 312 2.65 17.80 36.81
N PHE A 313 1.68 16.90 36.72
CA PHE A 313 1.40 15.91 37.76
C PHE A 313 2.62 15.05 38.10
N VAL A 314 3.48 14.73 37.10
CA VAL A 314 4.75 14.02 37.34
C VAL A 314 5.63 14.74 38.37
N LEU A 315 5.57 16.07 38.43
CA LEU A 315 6.36 16.92 39.30
C LEU A 315 5.60 17.28 40.58
N THR A 316 4.32 17.63 40.47
CA THR A 316 3.53 18.15 41.58
C THR A 316 3.12 17.05 42.58
N LEU A 317 2.92 15.80 42.13
CA LEU A 317 2.59 14.70 43.05
C LEU A 317 3.70 14.42 44.06
N PRO A 318 4.97 14.20 43.69
CA PRO A 318 6.03 14.03 44.66
C PRO A 318 6.21 15.24 45.59
N LEU A 319 6.09 16.50 45.06
CA LEU A 319 6.17 17.70 45.86
C LEU A 319 5.05 17.79 46.90
N ALA A 320 3.80 17.52 46.53
CA ALA A 320 2.66 17.55 47.43
C ALA A 320 2.77 16.53 48.57
N GLN A 321 3.48 15.45 48.35
CA GLN A 321 3.75 14.39 49.33
C GLN A 321 5.10 14.56 50.09
N GLY A 322 5.74 15.70 49.97
CA GLY A 322 6.98 16.04 50.67
C GLY A 322 8.21 15.22 50.21
N GLN A 323 8.14 14.62 49.03
CA GLN A 323 9.24 13.82 48.44
C GLN A 323 10.17 14.70 47.57
N ASP A 324 10.85 15.66 48.20
CA ASP A 324 11.68 16.66 47.54
C ASP A 324 12.74 16.07 46.60
N GLY A 325 13.38 14.96 47.01
CA GLY A 325 14.39 14.27 46.19
C GLY A 325 13.81 13.63 44.92
N LEU A 326 12.62 13.03 45.01
CA LEU A 326 11.93 12.46 43.86
C LEU A 326 11.40 13.56 42.91
N ALA A 327 10.91 14.66 43.46
CA ALA A 327 10.52 15.82 42.71
C ALA A 327 11.70 16.46 41.93
N MET A 328 12.89 16.54 42.56
CA MET A 328 14.12 16.97 41.93
C MET A 328 14.53 16.03 40.78
N LEU A 329 14.45 14.73 40.98
CA LEU A 329 14.74 13.73 39.95
C LEU A 329 13.71 13.85 38.77
N ALA A 330 12.43 14.04 39.07
CA ALA A 330 11.39 14.31 38.07
C ALA A 330 11.66 15.59 37.28
N PHE A 331 12.06 16.64 37.96
CA PHE A 331 12.46 17.89 37.33
C PHE A 331 13.65 17.71 36.37
N LEU A 332 14.71 17.01 36.82
CA LEU A 332 15.88 16.69 35.95
C LEU A 332 15.48 15.85 34.74
N GLY A 333 14.58 14.88 34.90
CA GLY A 333 14.07 14.07 33.81
C GLY A 333 13.33 14.90 32.75
N GLY A 334 12.47 15.83 33.20
CA GLY A 334 11.76 16.74 32.31
C GLY A 334 12.64 17.77 31.64
N PHE A 335 13.57 18.37 32.42
CA PHE A 335 14.60 19.29 31.90
C PHE A 335 15.51 18.61 30.87
N SER A 336 15.97 17.38 31.15
CA SER A 336 16.73 16.57 30.22
C SER A 336 15.95 16.30 28.92
N SER A 337 14.67 15.98 29.04
CA SER A 337 13.79 15.72 27.89
C SER A 337 13.60 16.94 26.99
N ALA A 338 13.53 18.14 27.59
CA ALA A 338 13.38 19.38 26.85
C ALA A 338 14.69 19.82 26.19
N THR A 339 15.80 19.76 26.92
CA THR A 339 17.10 20.24 26.44
C THR A 339 17.65 19.41 25.29
N SER A 340 17.62 18.10 25.39
CA SER A 340 18.07 17.20 24.32
C SER A 340 17.37 17.47 22.98
N MET A 341 16.06 17.69 23.04
CA MET A 341 15.28 18.01 21.85
C MET A 341 15.72 19.31 21.19
N VAL A 342 15.82 20.40 21.96
CA VAL A 342 16.20 21.69 21.42
C VAL A 342 17.58 21.67 20.81
N ILE A 343 18.54 21.01 21.46
CA ILE A 343 19.92 20.88 20.98
C ILE A 343 19.95 20.18 19.62
N VAL A 344 19.39 18.96 19.52
CA VAL A 344 19.47 18.19 18.29
C VAL A 344 18.66 18.79 17.17
N ALA A 345 17.44 19.29 17.46
CA ALA A 345 16.62 19.96 16.47
C ALA A 345 17.32 21.21 15.91
N SER A 346 17.92 22.03 16.78
CA SER A 346 18.64 23.22 16.35
C SER A 346 19.89 22.90 15.54
N ILE A 347 20.64 21.85 15.87
CA ILE A 347 21.79 21.38 15.06
C ILE A 347 21.33 20.91 13.69
N ALA A 348 20.30 20.04 13.62
CA ALA A 348 19.77 19.54 12.36
C ALA A 348 19.25 20.67 11.46
N LEU A 349 18.44 21.56 12.02
CA LEU A 349 17.86 22.69 11.28
C LEU A 349 18.92 23.71 10.87
N ALA A 350 19.90 24.01 11.74
CA ALA A 350 21.00 24.92 11.41
C ALA A 350 21.87 24.37 10.28
N THR A 351 22.07 23.06 10.21
CA THR A 351 22.73 22.42 9.09
C THR A 351 21.93 22.59 7.79
N MET A 352 20.60 22.41 7.84
CA MET A 352 19.72 22.62 6.69
C MET A 352 19.75 24.08 6.22
N VAL A 353 19.62 25.05 7.14
CA VAL A 353 19.67 26.49 6.83
C VAL A 353 21.03 26.86 6.24
N SER A 354 22.12 26.41 6.85
CA SER A 354 23.46 26.64 6.34
C SER A 354 23.65 26.10 4.92
N ASN A 355 23.29 24.84 4.69
CA ASN A 355 23.58 24.13 3.45
C ASN A 355 22.66 24.53 2.28
N HIS A 356 21.39 24.82 2.56
CA HIS A 356 20.38 25.04 1.50
C HIS A 356 19.97 26.51 1.34
N ILE A 357 20.22 27.38 2.34
CA ILE A 357 19.87 28.81 2.24
C ILE A 357 21.13 29.65 2.20
N VAL A 358 21.95 29.57 3.25
CA VAL A 358 23.06 30.53 3.41
C VAL A 358 24.18 30.30 2.40
N MET A 359 24.63 29.07 2.24
CA MET A 359 25.72 28.74 1.32
C MET A 359 25.40 29.00 -0.16
N PRO A 360 24.21 28.59 -0.70
CA PRO A 360 23.84 28.93 -2.07
C PRO A 360 23.69 30.42 -2.30
N LEU A 361 23.11 31.16 -1.33
CA LEU A 361 22.99 32.62 -1.40
C LEU A 361 24.36 33.30 -1.41
N TRP A 362 25.25 32.84 -0.53
CA TRP A 362 26.62 33.36 -0.47
C TRP A 362 27.40 33.12 -1.77
N LEU A 363 27.25 31.94 -2.37
CA LEU A 363 27.86 31.62 -3.67
C LEU A 363 27.29 32.47 -4.81
N SER A 364 25.98 32.74 -4.82
CA SER A 364 25.33 33.53 -5.88
C SER A 364 25.72 35.01 -5.84
N LEU A 365 26.07 35.53 -4.66
CA LEU A 365 26.44 36.94 -4.46
C LEU A 365 27.91 37.24 -4.77
N ARG A 366 28.78 36.24 -5.00
CA ARG A 366 30.19 36.44 -5.26
C ARG A 366 30.60 35.98 -6.66
N PRO A 367 31.37 36.79 -7.42
CA PRO A 367 31.91 36.34 -8.69
C PRO A 367 32.89 35.19 -8.49
N ALA A 368 32.92 34.25 -9.44
CA ALA A 368 33.68 32.98 -9.39
C ALA A 368 35.17 33.14 -9.04
N ARG A 369 35.79 34.25 -9.43
CA ARG A 369 37.21 34.59 -9.16
C ARG A 369 37.49 35.12 -7.72
N ALA A 370 36.46 35.47 -6.94
CA ALA A 370 36.60 36.08 -5.61
C ALA A 370 36.35 35.11 -4.44
N VAL A 371 36.24 33.80 -4.71
CA VAL A 371 36.13 32.79 -3.64
C VAL A 371 37.50 32.51 -3.02
N SER A 372 38.19 33.59 -2.58
CA SER A 372 39.45 33.53 -1.83
C SER A 372 39.20 33.64 -0.33
N GLY A 373 38.51 32.70 0.30
CA GLY A 373 38.25 32.75 1.73
C GLY A 373 38.02 31.37 2.33
N ASP A 374 38.23 31.27 3.64
CA ASP A 374 37.98 30.08 4.41
C ASP A 374 36.45 29.81 4.51
N VAL A 375 35.93 28.99 3.60
CA VAL A 375 34.51 28.56 3.53
C VAL A 375 34.10 27.99 4.88
N ARG A 376 35.01 27.34 5.59
CA ARG A 376 34.78 26.73 6.89
C ARG A 376 34.29 27.73 7.93
N ARG A 377 34.89 28.90 7.97
CA ARG A 377 34.46 29.97 8.91
C ARG A 377 33.04 30.46 8.62
N ILE A 378 32.67 30.55 7.35
CA ILE A 378 31.36 31.01 6.92
C ILE A 378 30.29 29.98 7.28
N VAL A 379 30.54 28.67 7.03
CA VAL A 379 29.65 27.58 7.42
C VAL A 379 29.47 27.55 8.94
N LEU A 380 30.56 27.70 9.72
CA LEU A 380 30.46 27.75 11.19
C LEU A 380 29.65 28.94 11.68
N LEU A 381 29.90 30.13 11.13
CA LEU A 381 29.18 31.34 11.50
C LEU A 381 27.69 31.22 11.12
N SER A 382 27.38 30.71 9.91
CA SER A 382 25.99 30.51 9.47
C SER A 382 25.24 29.54 10.36
N ARG A 383 25.87 28.43 10.76
CA ARG A 383 25.26 27.45 11.70
C ARG A 383 25.02 28.10 13.08
N ARG A 384 25.96 28.87 13.62
CA ARG A 384 25.78 29.56 14.91
C ARG A 384 24.66 30.58 14.89
N LEU A 385 24.58 31.40 13.84
CA LEU A 385 23.50 32.36 13.66
C LEU A 385 22.15 31.67 13.44
N ALA A 386 22.11 30.56 12.67
CA ALA A 386 20.90 29.76 12.46
C ALA A 386 20.39 29.18 13.78
N ILE A 387 21.28 28.62 14.64
CA ILE A 387 20.88 28.09 15.96
C ILE A 387 20.20 29.21 16.78
N GLY A 388 20.86 30.39 16.90
CA GLY A 388 20.27 31.51 17.60
C GLY A 388 18.92 31.95 17.03
N GLY A 389 18.82 32.06 15.69
CA GLY A 389 17.58 32.40 15.00
C GLY A 389 16.45 31.39 15.20
N ILE A 390 16.76 30.10 15.16
CA ILE A 390 15.77 29.01 15.37
C ILE A 390 15.21 29.03 16.79
N VAL A 391 16.09 29.19 17.79
CA VAL A 391 15.66 29.29 19.20
C VAL A 391 14.88 30.59 19.44
N ALA A 392 15.29 31.70 18.82
CA ALA A 392 14.56 32.97 18.89
C ALA A 392 13.15 32.87 18.26
N LEU A 393 13.00 32.15 17.14
CA LEU A 393 11.68 31.87 16.56
C LEU A 393 10.80 31.02 17.50
N GLY A 394 11.37 30.05 18.18
CA GLY A 394 10.67 29.24 19.20
C GLY A 394 10.22 30.11 20.37
N TYR A 395 11.07 31.00 20.85
CA TYR A 395 10.72 31.97 21.89
C TYR A 395 9.64 32.96 21.43
N ALA A 396 9.73 33.45 20.20
CA ALA A 396 8.72 34.34 19.64
C ALA A 396 7.35 33.65 19.55
N TYR A 397 7.32 32.40 19.10
CA TYR A 397 6.09 31.62 19.09
C TYR A 397 5.51 31.44 20.51
N PHE A 398 6.35 31.10 21.50
CA PHE A 398 5.96 31.00 22.90
C PHE A 398 5.31 32.29 23.41
N HIS A 399 5.91 33.43 23.08
CA HIS A 399 5.41 34.73 23.50
C HIS A 399 4.10 35.13 22.82
N LEU A 400 3.99 34.88 21.51
CA LEU A 400 2.81 35.22 20.71
C LEU A 400 1.61 34.27 20.94
N SER A 401 1.85 33.01 21.27
CA SER A 401 0.78 32.05 21.56
C SER A 401 0.21 32.17 22.98
N GLY A 402 0.71 33.08 23.81
CA GLY A 402 0.23 33.35 25.17
C GLY A 402 0.55 32.27 26.20
N GLY A 403 1.27 31.21 25.84
CA GLY A 403 1.77 30.15 26.74
C GLY A 403 0.71 29.39 27.54
N SER A 404 -0.58 29.44 27.14
CA SER A 404 -1.71 28.84 27.86
C SER A 404 -2.18 27.52 27.28
N ALA A 405 -1.77 27.18 26.04
CA ALA A 405 -2.20 25.95 25.40
C ALA A 405 -1.57 24.70 26.06
N ALA A 406 -2.30 23.60 26.07
CA ALA A 406 -1.79 22.31 26.53
C ALA A 406 -0.56 21.89 25.71
N LEU A 407 0.48 21.37 26.38
CA LEU A 407 1.73 20.95 25.75
C LEU A 407 1.48 19.99 24.57
N ALA A 408 0.52 19.09 24.73
CA ALA A 408 0.20 18.11 23.70
C ALA A 408 -0.31 18.75 22.39
N ALA A 409 -1.20 19.72 22.46
CA ALA A 409 -1.76 20.40 21.29
C ALA A 409 -0.69 21.09 20.46
N ILE A 410 0.26 21.78 21.11
CA ILE A 410 1.37 22.46 20.45
C ILE A 410 2.27 21.47 19.71
N GLY A 411 2.55 20.31 20.32
CA GLY A 411 3.40 19.27 19.70
C GLY A 411 2.79 18.67 18.42
N LEU A 412 1.50 18.45 18.41
CA LEU A 412 0.79 17.87 17.27
C LEU A 412 0.75 18.80 16.04
N ILE A 413 0.70 20.12 16.25
CA ILE A 413 0.82 21.12 15.16
C ILE A 413 2.12 20.92 14.38
N SER A 414 3.23 20.74 15.10
CA SER A 414 4.55 20.47 14.51
C SER A 414 4.61 19.14 13.74
N PHE A 415 3.93 18.13 14.23
CA PHE A 415 3.89 16.82 13.56
C PHE A 415 3.18 16.91 12.20
N VAL A 416 2.06 17.63 12.11
CA VAL A 416 1.36 17.84 10.83
C VAL A 416 2.25 18.60 9.84
N GLY A 417 2.97 19.63 10.31
CA GLY A 417 3.91 20.37 9.47
C GLY A 417 5.06 19.51 8.93
N ALA A 418 5.68 18.71 9.80
CA ALA A 418 6.74 17.78 9.38
C ALA A 418 6.23 16.69 8.42
N ALA A 419 5.01 16.19 8.63
CA ALA A 419 4.40 15.18 7.79
C ALA A 419 4.20 15.65 6.33
N GLN A 420 4.22 16.96 6.06
CA GLN A 420 4.14 17.46 4.68
C GLN A 420 5.30 16.99 3.79
N ILE A 421 6.42 16.57 4.38
CA ILE A 421 7.56 16.03 3.63
C ILE A 421 7.33 14.58 3.19
N LEU A 422 6.41 13.85 3.84
CA LEU A 422 6.20 12.42 3.66
C LEU A 422 5.87 12.01 2.21
N PRO A 423 4.94 12.65 1.48
CA PRO A 423 4.61 12.24 0.11
C PRO A 423 5.81 12.34 -0.83
N ALA A 424 6.57 13.44 -0.79
CA ALA A 424 7.77 13.62 -1.58
C ALA A 424 8.89 12.64 -1.18
N MET A 425 9.03 12.30 0.11
CA MET A 425 10.01 11.33 0.60
C MET A 425 9.67 9.92 0.15
N LEU A 426 8.45 9.44 0.40
CA LEU A 426 8.03 8.09 0.00
C LEU A 426 8.01 7.94 -1.52
N GLY A 427 7.44 8.90 -2.25
CA GLY A 427 7.49 8.90 -3.70
C GLY A 427 8.93 8.90 -4.22
N GLY A 428 9.82 9.65 -3.57
CA GLY A 428 11.24 9.69 -3.94
C GLY A 428 11.97 8.37 -3.80
N ILE A 429 11.69 7.59 -2.76
CA ILE A 429 12.41 6.33 -2.49
C ILE A 429 11.78 5.10 -3.15
N PHE A 430 10.51 5.16 -3.56
CA PHE A 430 9.80 4.01 -4.15
C PHE A 430 9.37 4.20 -5.61
N TRP A 431 9.23 5.42 -6.10
CA TRP A 431 8.73 5.70 -7.43
C TRP A 431 9.76 6.40 -8.32
N ARG A 432 10.24 5.72 -9.37
CA ARG A 432 11.23 6.27 -10.33
C ARG A 432 10.68 7.47 -11.11
N GLY A 433 9.39 7.48 -11.44
CA GLY A 433 8.72 8.52 -12.21
C GLY A 433 8.43 9.81 -11.43
N ALA A 434 8.73 9.85 -10.13
CA ALA A 434 8.55 11.06 -9.31
C ALA A 434 9.47 12.20 -9.79
N THR A 435 8.88 13.38 -10.03
CA THR A 435 9.58 14.55 -10.61
C THR A 435 9.78 15.67 -9.60
N ARG A 436 10.75 16.54 -9.89
CA ARG A 436 11.01 17.77 -9.11
C ARG A 436 9.78 18.68 -9.05
N VAL A 437 9.09 18.83 -10.18
CA VAL A 437 7.88 19.68 -10.26
C VAL A 437 6.79 19.14 -9.36
N GLY A 438 6.52 17.83 -9.42
CA GLY A 438 5.57 17.17 -8.52
C GLY A 438 5.92 17.38 -7.05
N ALA A 439 7.18 17.21 -6.67
CA ALA A 439 7.64 17.43 -5.29
C ALA A 439 7.45 18.89 -4.83
N VAL A 440 7.74 19.88 -5.69
CA VAL A 440 7.51 21.31 -5.39
C VAL A 440 6.02 21.59 -5.20
N CYS A 441 5.19 21.16 -6.14
CA CYS A 441 3.74 21.36 -6.08
C CYS A 441 3.13 20.74 -4.82
N GLY A 442 3.49 19.46 -4.53
CA GLY A 442 2.99 18.78 -3.34
C GLY A 442 3.38 19.49 -2.04
N LEU A 443 4.68 19.76 -1.85
CA LEU A 443 5.19 20.41 -0.66
C LEU A 443 4.59 21.80 -0.44
N LEU A 444 4.50 22.65 -1.47
CA LEU A 444 3.92 23.99 -1.35
C LEU A 444 2.41 23.90 -1.06
N THR A 445 1.65 23.08 -1.77
CA THR A 445 0.22 22.92 -1.54
C THR A 445 -0.05 22.44 -0.11
N GLY A 446 0.64 21.40 0.34
CA GLY A 446 0.46 20.86 1.67
C GLY A 446 0.86 21.84 2.77
N ALA A 447 1.98 22.54 2.59
CA ALA A 447 2.44 23.57 3.54
C ALA A 447 1.46 24.75 3.63
N CYS A 448 0.94 25.23 2.50
CA CYS A 448 -0.03 26.33 2.49
C CYS A 448 -1.33 25.93 3.21
N VAL A 449 -1.84 24.72 2.96
CA VAL A 449 -3.07 24.23 3.62
C VAL A 449 -2.82 24.05 5.13
N TRP A 450 -1.70 23.44 5.52
CA TRP A 450 -1.34 23.28 6.93
C TRP A 450 -1.18 24.63 7.65
N LEU A 451 -0.46 25.58 7.04
CA LEU A 451 -0.31 26.94 7.60
C LEU A 451 -1.67 27.59 7.80
N TYR A 452 -2.54 27.53 6.80
CA TYR A 452 -3.85 28.16 6.83
C TYR A 452 -4.81 27.52 7.82
N SER A 453 -4.90 26.18 7.84
CA SER A 453 -5.92 25.46 8.60
C SER A 453 -5.55 25.19 10.06
N LEU A 454 -4.24 25.15 10.40
CA LEU A 454 -3.79 24.75 11.72
C LEU A 454 -2.76 25.69 12.36
N TYR A 455 -1.69 26.03 11.61
CA TYR A 455 -0.57 26.79 12.18
C TYR A 455 -0.96 28.23 12.53
N LEU A 456 -1.55 28.95 11.60
CA LEU A 456 -1.97 30.33 11.85
C LEU A 456 -3.10 30.45 12.89
N PRO A 457 -4.13 29.57 12.91
CA PRO A 457 -5.13 29.54 13.98
C PRO A 457 -4.56 29.23 15.38
N SER A 458 -3.39 28.58 15.47
CA SER A 458 -2.77 28.21 16.76
C SER A 458 -2.30 29.40 17.60
N PHE A 459 -2.19 30.58 17.02
CA PHE A 459 -1.87 31.81 17.76
C PHE A 459 -3.06 32.39 18.55
N GLY A 460 -4.21 31.72 18.47
CA GLY A 460 -5.44 32.11 19.16
C GLY A 460 -6.32 33.08 18.36
N PRO A 461 -7.57 33.25 18.81
CA PRO A 461 -8.48 34.25 18.24
C PRO A 461 -7.90 35.65 18.47
N ASP A 462 -7.85 36.46 17.42
CA ASP A 462 -7.26 37.82 17.39
C ASP A 462 -5.73 37.88 17.50
N GLY A 463 -5.02 36.73 17.38
CA GLY A 463 -3.57 36.68 17.24
C GLY A 463 -3.12 37.17 15.85
N VAL A 464 -2.83 36.16 14.97
CA VAL A 464 -2.41 36.42 13.57
C VAL A 464 -3.61 36.41 12.62
N ILE A 465 -4.64 35.63 12.93
CA ILE A 465 -5.88 35.54 12.14
C ILE A 465 -7.04 36.00 13.02
N SER A 466 -7.93 36.86 12.47
CA SER A 466 -9.12 37.31 13.19
C SER A 466 -10.09 36.18 13.47
N ALA A 467 -10.76 36.21 14.62
CA ALA A 467 -11.81 35.26 14.99
C ALA A 467 -12.91 35.17 13.92
N ARG A 468 -13.20 36.28 13.24
CA ARG A 468 -14.18 36.33 12.16
C ARG A 468 -13.77 35.47 10.96
N LEU A 469 -12.48 35.48 10.56
CA LEU A 469 -11.98 34.67 9.46
C LEU A 469 -12.04 33.19 9.79
N ILE A 470 -11.82 32.81 11.05
CA ILE A 470 -11.93 31.42 11.50
C ILE A 470 -13.39 30.97 11.43
N ALA A 471 -14.35 31.81 11.82
CA ALA A 471 -15.77 31.48 11.91
C ALA A 471 -16.50 31.55 10.56
N GLU A 472 -16.22 32.54 9.74
CA GLU A 472 -16.95 32.81 8.48
C GLU A 472 -16.18 32.44 7.22
N GLY A 473 -14.85 32.23 7.32
CA GLY A 473 -13.94 32.07 6.18
C GLY A 473 -13.57 33.40 5.51
N PRO A 474 -12.54 33.37 4.60
CA PRO A 474 -12.14 34.56 3.88
C PRO A 474 -13.28 35.05 2.99
N TRP A 475 -13.52 36.36 2.99
CA TRP A 475 -14.60 37.04 2.25
C TRP A 475 -16.01 36.49 2.57
N GLY A 476 -16.22 35.82 3.73
CA GLY A 476 -17.50 35.22 4.08
C GLY A 476 -17.81 33.93 3.34
N ILE A 477 -16.82 33.31 2.72
CA ILE A 477 -16.98 32.05 1.98
C ILE A 477 -16.87 30.88 2.96
N GLY A 478 -18.02 30.33 3.38
CA GLY A 478 -18.07 29.31 4.44
C GLY A 478 -17.32 27.99 4.13
N TRP A 479 -17.21 27.58 2.87
CA TRP A 479 -16.47 26.37 2.50
C TRP A 479 -14.94 26.54 2.50
N LEU A 480 -14.44 27.77 2.69
CA LEU A 480 -13.03 28.08 2.89
C LEU A 480 -12.66 28.31 4.36
N ARG A 481 -13.53 28.03 5.32
CA ARG A 481 -13.20 28.15 6.76
C ARG A 481 -11.98 27.27 7.09
N PRO A 482 -10.99 27.79 7.84
CA PRO A 482 -9.76 27.07 8.14
C PRO A 482 -9.99 25.71 8.81
N GLN A 483 -10.97 25.62 9.71
CA GLN A 483 -11.29 24.41 10.45
C GLN A 483 -12.48 23.60 9.87
N ALA A 484 -13.04 24.02 8.74
CA ALA A 484 -14.13 23.34 8.02
C ALA A 484 -13.98 23.51 6.49
N LEU A 485 -12.79 23.24 5.96
CA LEU A 485 -12.52 23.30 4.51
C LEU A 485 -13.45 22.40 3.73
N PHE A 486 -13.90 22.89 2.59
CA PHE A 486 -14.81 22.20 1.67
C PHE A 486 -16.17 21.85 2.30
N GLY A 487 -16.56 22.55 3.37
CA GLY A 487 -17.83 22.32 4.06
C GLY A 487 -17.87 21.09 4.95
N VAL A 488 -16.76 20.45 5.22
CA VAL A 488 -16.68 19.30 6.14
C VAL A 488 -16.65 19.80 7.58
N GLU A 489 -17.78 19.71 8.25
CA GLU A 489 -17.99 20.11 9.66
C GLU A 489 -17.94 18.91 10.60
N GLY A 490 -17.69 19.15 11.89
CA GLY A 490 -17.70 18.12 12.94
C GLY A 490 -16.44 17.26 13.04
N MET A 491 -15.44 17.47 12.18
CA MET A 491 -14.15 16.83 12.32
C MET A 491 -13.28 17.61 13.31
N ASP A 492 -12.50 16.87 14.11
CA ASP A 492 -11.49 17.50 14.97
C ASP A 492 -10.54 18.38 14.15
N PRO A 493 -10.25 19.64 14.58
CA PRO A 493 -9.44 20.59 13.81
C PRO A 493 -8.05 20.06 13.41
N LEU A 494 -7.41 19.27 14.28
CA LEU A 494 -6.10 18.67 14.00
C LEU A 494 -6.20 17.61 12.89
N ILE A 495 -7.16 16.71 13.01
CA ILE A 495 -7.39 15.62 12.04
C ILE A 495 -7.85 16.21 10.70
N HIS A 496 -8.73 17.22 10.73
CA HIS A 496 -9.18 17.95 9.56
C HIS A 496 -7.99 18.58 8.78
N ALA A 497 -7.13 19.31 9.49
CA ALA A 497 -5.97 19.95 8.89
C ALA A 497 -4.95 18.94 8.37
N MET A 498 -4.69 17.86 9.12
CA MET A 498 -3.83 16.76 8.68
C MET A 498 -4.37 16.11 7.41
N PHE A 499 -5.64 15.75 7.41
CA PHE A 499 -6.28 15.06 6.27
C PHE A 499 -6.19 15.91 4.99
N TRP A 500 -6.71 17.13 5.01
CA TRP A 500 -6.73 17.97 3.82
C TRP A 500 -5.34 18.39 3.35
N SER A 501 -4.45 18.74 4.28
CA SER A 501 -3.09 19.13 3.89
C SER A 501 -2.33 17.99 3.23
N LEU A 502 -2.42 16.75 3.75
CA LEU A 502 -1.72 15.60 3.20
C LEU A 502 -2.36 15.06 1.92
N VAL A 503 -3.70 15.02 1.85
CA VAL A 503 -4.41 14.58 0.64
C VAL A 503 -4.12 15.52 -0.53
N LEU A 504 -4.22 16.85 -0.32
CA LEU A 504 -3.92 17.82 -1.36
C LEU A 504 -2.44 17.82 -1.75
N ASN A 505 -1.53 17.66 -0.77
CA ASN A 505 -0.11 17.48 -1.00
C ASN A 505 0.17 16.25 -1.89
N ALA A 506 -0.33 15.08 -1.48
CA ALA A 506 -0.12 13.84 -2.22
C ALA A 506 -0.72 13.91 -3.62
N THR A 507 -1.92 14.50 -3.77
CA THR A 507 -2.58 14.69 -5.06
C THR A 507 -1.78 15.64 -5.96
N ALA A 508 -1.34 16.78 -5.45
CA ALA A 508 -0.53 17.74 -6.21
C ALA A 508 0.83 17.15 -6.60
N PHE A 509 1.46 16.38 -5.70
CA PHE A 509 2.69 15.65 -5.98
C PHE A 509 2.50 14.62 -7.09
N PHE A 510 1.43 13.82 -7.03
CA PHE A 510 1.14 12.78 -8.00
C PHE A 510 0.80 13.38 -9.38
N ILE A 511 -0.13 14.34 -9.44
CA ILE A 511 -0.53 15.01 -10.69
C ILE A 511 0.67 15.73 -11.30
N GLY A 512 1.41 16.50 -10.51
CA GLY A 512 2.60 17.21 -10.99
C GLY A 512 3.66 16.27 -11.54
N SER A 513 3.83 15.09 -10.94
CA SER A 513 4.78 14.09 -11.42
C SER A 513 4.34 13.39 -12.70
N ILE A 514 3.04 13.16 -12.89
CA ILE A 514 2.50 12.55 -14.13
C ILE A 514 2.54 13.54 -15.29
N LEU A 515 2.24 14.80 -15.04
CA LEU A 515 2.18 15.83 -16.07
C LEU A 515 3.57 16.32 -16.52
N THR A 516 4.64 15.91 -15.84
CA THR A 516 6.01 16.35 -16.16
C THR A 516 6.95 15.16 -16.32
N PHE A 517 7.95 15.33 -17.19
CA PHE A 517 8.98 14.32 -17.37
C PHE A 517 10.21 14.63 -16.51
N PRO A 518 10.79 13.63 -15.83
CA PRO A 518 12.00 13.81 -15.06
C PRO A 518 13.19 14.16 -15.98
N GLY A 519 13.97 15.17 -15.59
CA GLY A 519 15.21 15.53 -16.29
C GLY A 519 16.28 14.43 -16.19
N PRO A 520 17.37 14.52 -16.99
CA PRO A 520 18.41 13.47 -17.01
C PRO A 520 19.01 13.19 -15.62
N VAL A 521 19.35 14.22 -14.85
CA VAL A 521 19.89 14.07 -13.50
C VAL A 521 18.85 13.49 -12.54
N GLU A 522 17.58 13.86 -12.68
CA GLU A 522 16.49 13.31 -11.87
C GLU A 522 16.30 11.79 -12.12
N ARG A 523 16.46 11.35 -13.36
CA ARG A 523 16.36 9.92 -13.74
C ARG A 523 17.48 9.09 -13.10
N VAL A 524 18.71 9.55 -13.22
CA VAL A 524 19.88 8.87 -12.62
C VAL A 524 19.74 8.81 -11.10
N GLN A 525 19.38 9.92 -10.47
CA GLN A 525 19.16 9.96 -9.02
C GLN A 525 17.95 9.10 -8.62
N GLY A 526 16.88 9.13 -9.40
CA GLY A 526 15.71 8.30 -9.18
C GLY A 526 16.03 6.81 -9.21
N ALA A 527 16.82 6.37 -10.18
CA ALA A 527 17.28 4.99 -10.26
C ALA A 527 18.18 4.62 -9.07
N ALA A 528 19.13 5.47 -8.70
CA ALA A 528 20.03 5.24 -7.57
C ALA A 528 19.30 5.14 -6.21
N PHE A 529 18.21 5.90 -6.02
CA PHE A 529 17.41 5.86 -4.80
C PHE A 529 16.46 4.64 -4.77
N VAL A 530 15.79 4.36 -5.87
CA VAL A 530 14.83 3.24 -5.94
C VAL A 530 15.55 1.91 -5.90
N ASN A 531 16.70 1.79 -6.57
CA ASN A 531 17.47 0.57 -6.70
C ASN A 531 18.67 0.48 -5.77
N VAL A 532 18.63 1.14 -4.63
CA VAL A 532 19.76 1.21 -3.69
C VAL A 532 20.29 -0.15 -3.20
N PHE A 533 19.52 -1.22 -3.39
CA PHE A 533 19.92 -2.60 -3.03
C PHE A 533 20.49 -3.41 -4.21
N ASP A 534 20.35 -2.96 -5.46
CA ASP A 534 20.67 -3.75 -6.66
C ASP A 534 22.16 -3.67 -7.12
N GLY A 535 23.03 -3.09 -6.27
CA GLY A 535 24.46 -2.98 -6.56
C GLY A 535 24.87 -1.67 -7.24
N GLU A 536 26.16 -1.52 -7.54
CA GLU A 536 26.77 -0.27 -8.03
C GLU A 536 26.10 0.23 -9.32
N VAL A 537 25.21 1.19 -9.17
CA VAL A 537 24.85 2.07 -10.29
C VAL A 537 26.10 2.92 -10.54
N SER A 538 26.83 2.64 -11.61
CA SER A 538 27.95 3.45 -12.08
C SER A 538 27.52 4.91 -12.07
N ALA A 539 28.20 5.73 -11.27
CA ALA A 539 28.00 7.17 -11.20
C ALA A 539 28.54 7.82 -12.49
N GLY A 540 27.87 7.57 -13.59
CA GLY A 540 28.10 8.25 -14.85
C GLY A 540 27.28 9.55 -14.90
N GLY A 541 27.85 10.67 -14.51
CA GLY A 541 27.16 11.95 -14.53
C GLY A 541 28.08 13.14 -14.77
N TRP A 542 29.38 12.92 -14.74
CA TRP A 542 30.34 13.97 -15.01
C TRP A 542 31.08 13.72 -16.32
N VAL A 543 31.10 14.70 -17.19
CA VAL A 543 31.89 14.71 -18.42
C VAL A 543 33.34 15.13 -18.08
N ARG A 544 34.32 14.67 -18.84
CA ARG A 544 35.66 15.23 -18.78
C ARG A 544 35.62 16.75 -19.04
N GLY A 545 35.71 17.52 -17.95
CA GLY A 545 35.83 18.99 -18.02
C GLY A 545 37.29 19.45 -18.08
N ALA A 546 37.46 20.75 -18.27
CA ALA A 546 38.77 21.40 -18.32
C ALA A 546 39.47 21.52 -16.96
N ALA A 547 38.80 21.11 -15.82
CA ALA A 547 39.38 21.26 -14.49
C ALA A 547 40.58 20.33 -14.31
N THR A 548 41.65 20.87 -13.78
CA THR A 548 42.82 20.09 -13.36
C THR A 548 42.58 19.41 -12.00
N ALA A 549 43.33 18.36 -11.69
CA ALA A 549 43.29 17.76 -10.35
C ALA A 549 43.69 18.75 -9.26
N GLU A 550 44.58 19.70 -9.59
CA GLU A 550 45.00 20.77 -8.70
C GLU A 550 43.82 21.71 -8.35
N ASP A 551 43.01 22.14 -9.31
CA ASP A 551 41.83 22.98 -9.10
C ASP A 551 40.82 22.33 -8.15
N LEU A 552 40.58 21.05 -8.37
CA LEU A 552 39.72 20.20 -7.54
C LEU A 552 40.31 20.00 -6.14
N LEU A 553 41.63 19.88 -6.00
CA LEU A 553 42.32 19.78 -4.73
C LEU A 553 42.18 21.10 -3.95
N ILE A 554 42.42 22.25 -4.61
CA ILE A 554 42.30 23.59 -3.99
C ILE A 554 40.86 23.79 -3.49
N LEU A 555 39.86 23.45 -4.29
CA LEU A 555 38.45 23.48 -3.86
C LEU A 555 38.23 22.59 -2.63
N SER A 556 38.75 21.38 -2.65
CA SER A 556 38.59 20.42 -1.58
C SER A 556 39.26 20.84 -0.28
N GLN A 557 40.48 21.40 -0.37
CA GLN A 557 41.20 21.91 0.80
C GLN A 557 40.44 23.01 1.54
N ARG A 558 39.72 23.86 0.80
CA ARG A 558 38.90 24.95 1.38
C ARG A 558 37.68 24.44 2.18
N ILE A 559 37.22 23.21 1.89
CA ILE A 559 36.02 22.65 2.50
C ILE A 559 36.38 21.59 3.53
N LEU A 560 37.25 20.64 3.15
CA LEU A 560 37.64 19.51 4.00
C LEU A 560 38.86 19.84 4.90
N GLY A 561 39.57 20.93 4.61
CA GLY A 561 40.87 21.21 5.22
C GLY A 561 42.04 20.54 4.45
N GLY A 562 43.28 21.04 4.70
CA GLY A 562 44.45 20.58 3.96
C GLY A 562 44.69 19.07 4.05
N ASP A 563 44.73 18.54 5.28
CA ASP A 563 45.04 17.15 5.54
C ASP A 563 43.94 16.20 5.06
N GLY A 564 42.66 16.57 5.25
CA GLY A 564 41.51 15.78 4.83
C GLY A 564 41.36 15.65 3.30
N ALA A 565 41.65 16.75 2.59
CA ALA A 565 41.65 16.76 1.12
C ALA A 565 42.81 15.94 0.55
N LEU A 566 44.01 16.13 1.06
CA LEU A 566 45.19 15.36 0.63
C LEU A 566 45.01 13.86 0.84
N ALA A 567 44.57 13.43 2.02
CA ALA A 567 44.31 12.02 2.31
C ALA A 567 43.29 11.38 1.37
N PHE A 568 42.24 12.14 1.00
CA PHE A 568 41.23 11.67 0.05
C PHE A 568 41.84 11.52 -1.36
N PHE A 569 42.57 12.53 -1.84
CA PHE A 569 43.18 12.53 -3.17
C PHE A 569 44.24 11.45 -3.30
N GLU A 570 45.08 11.24 -2.29
CA GLU A 570 46.07 10.14 -2.28
C GLU A 570 45.40 8.76 -2.32
N THR A 571 44.27 8.60 -1.63
CA THR A 571 43.51 7.34 -1.64
C THR A 571 42.97 7.05 -3.02
N GLU A 572 42.39 8.03 -3.68
CA GLU A 572 41.85 7.92 -5.02
C GLU A 572 42.95 7.72 -6.08
N ALA A 573 44.09 8.42 -5.93
CA ALA A 573 45.24 8.24 -6.79
C ALA A 573 45.80 6.80 -6.71
N ARG A 574 45.91 6.22 -5.52
CA ARG A 574 46.30 4.83 -5.31
C ARG A 574 45.30 3.87 -5.94
N MET A 575 43.98 4.10 -5.81
CA MET A 575 42.96 3.28 -6.47
C MET A 575 43.06 3.32 -8.00
N GLN A 576 43.54 4.44 -8.57
CA GLN A 576 43.85 4.59 -10.01
C GLN A 576 45.24 4.05 -10.42
N GLY A 577 46.01 3.50 -9.47
CA GLY A 577 47.35 2.95 -9.74
C GLY A 577 48.44 4.00 -9.97
N LYS A 578 48.23 5.27 -9.49
CA LYS A 578 49.22 6.35 -9.65
C LYS A 578 50.22 6.41 -8.51
N ALA A 579 51.47 6.73 -8.82
CA ALA A 579 52.55 6.91 -7.86
C ALA A 579 52.53 8.30 -7.17
N GLY A 580 51.76 9.28 -7.68
CA GLY A 580 51.64 10.64 -7.14
C GLY A 580 50.38 10.85 -6.34
N PRO A 581 50.25 11.97 -5.57
CA PRO A 581 49.07 12.24 -4.71
C PRO A 581 47.83 12.75 -5.48
N LEU A 582 47.97 12.98 -6.81
CA LEU A 582 46.90 13.55 -7.61
C LEU A 582 46.26 12.49 -8.54
N PRO A 583 44.96 12.17 -8.38
CA PRO A 583 44.25 11.29 -9.28
C PRO A 583 43.90 11.99 -10.60
N ASP A 584 43.62 11.21 -11.67
CA ASP A 584 43.04 11.77 -12.88
C ASP A 584 41.60 12.24 -12.60
N PRO A 585 41.19 13.39 -13.15
CA PRO A 585 39.86 13.90 -13.01
C PRO A 585 38.84 13.09 -13.86
N THR A 586 38.74 11.80 -13.58
CA THR A 586 37.76 10.92 -14.18
C THR A 586 36.35 11.21 -13.65
N PRO A 587 35.28 10.93 -14.43
CA PRO A 587 33.91 11.08 -13.97
C PRO A 587 33.62 10.36 -12.64
N GLY A 588 34.22 9.20 -12.45
CA GLY A 588 34.13 8.43 -11.21
C GLY A 588 34.75 9.14 -10.02
N PHE A 589 35.97 9.72 -10.20
CA PHE A 589 36.65 10.51 -9.17
C PHE A 589 35.87 11.79 -8.84
N VAL A 590 35.41 12.53 -9.87
CA VAL A 590 34.62 13.76 -9.65
C VAL A 590 33.32 13.44 -8.90
N GLY A 591 32.66 12.34 -9.23
CA GLY A 591 31.49 11.85 -8.51
C GLY A 591 31.77 11.41 -7.05
N ALA A 592 32.93 10.80 -6.79
CA ALA A 592 33.38 10.45 -5.45
C ALA A 592 33.71 11.71 -4.63
N LEU A 593 34.38 12.68 -5.27
CA LEU A 593 34.68 13.98 -4.69
C LEU A 593 33.40 14.76 -4.35
N GLU A 594 32.44 14.79 -5.27
CA GLU A 594 31.14 15.41 -5.02
C GLU A 594 30.44 14.81 -3.79
N ARG A 595 30.37 13.50 -3.70
CA ARG A 595 29.82 12.82 -2.53
C ARG A 595 30.60 13.14 -1.26
N ARG A 596 31.92 13.31 -1.34
CA ARG A 596 32.77 13.67 -0.18
C ARG A 596 32.46 15.09 0.31
N LEU A 597 32.34 16.03 -0.63
CA LEU A 597 32.03 17.44 -0.32
C LEU A 597 30.59 17.62 0.11
N SER A 598 29.64 16.84 -0.43
CA SER A 598 28.23 16.88 -0.07
C SER A 598 28.01 16.70 1.43
N GLY A 599 28.81 15.87 2.05
CA GLY A 599 28.77 15.69 3.49
C GLY A 599 29.06 16.93 4.33
N SER A 600 29.79 17.92 3.82
CA SER A 600 30.14 19.14 4.55
C SER A 600 29.25 20.33 4.20
N VAL A 601 28.86 20.47 2.93
CA VAL A 601 28.15 21.64 2.41
C VAL A 601 26.77 21.33 1.80
N GLY A 602 26.35 20.07 1.80
CA GLY A 602 25.11 19.58 1.18
C GLY A 602 25.28 19.25 -0.31
N ALA A 603 24.43 18.33 -0.83
CA ALA A 603 24.59 17.77 -2.17
C ALA A 603 24.41 18.83 -3.28
N ALA A 604 23.41 19.70 -3.17
CA ALA A 604 23.17 20.74 -4.17
C ALA A 604 24.32 21.77 -4.22
N THR A 605 24.84 22.16 -3.07
CA THR A 605 25.95 23.14 -2.96
C THR A 605 27.26 22.52 -3.46
N ALA A 606 27.58 21.27 -3.10
CA ALA A 606 28.75 20.56 -3.59
C ALA A 606 28.72 20.42 -5.11
N HIS A 607 27.56 20.05 -5.67
CA HIS A 607 27.35 19.96 -7.12
C HIS A 607 27.59 21.30 -7.81
N ALA A 608 27.02 22.37 -7.29
CA ALA A 608 27.20 23.71 -7.85
C ALA A 608 28.66 24.16 -7.79
N MET A 609 29.38 23.90 -6.70
CA MET A 609 30.80 24.25 -6.56
C MET A 609 31.70 23.49 -7.53
N ILE A 610 31.47 22.20 -7.68
CA ILE A 610 32.23 21.37 -8.65
C ILE A 610 31.89 21.81 -10.07
N ALA A 611 30.63 22.00 -10.42
CA ALA A 611 30.20 22.47 -11.75
C ALA A 611 30.84 23.81 -12.12
N GLN A 612 30.97 24.71 -11.15
CA GLN A 612 31.63 26.02 -11.33
C GLN A 612 33.15 25.89 -11.55
N THR A 613 33.78 24.88 -10.92
CA THR A 613 35.23 24.64 -11.06
C THR A 613 35.55 23.88 -12.35
N VAL A 614 34.73 22.92 -12.73
CA VAL A 614 34.88 22.10 -13.95
C VAL A 614 34.58 22.93 -15.23
N GLY A 615 33.99 24.12 -15.11
CA GLY A 615 33.68 25.00 -16.23
C GLY A 615 32.43 24.53 -16.98
N GLY A 616 31.29 25.05 -16.56
CA GLY A 616 29.95 24.95 -17.15
C GLY A 616 29.68 23.69 -17.95
N ALA A 617 28.82 22.84 -17.46
CA ALA A 617 28.40 21.60 -18.12
C ALA A 617 27.84 21.89 -19.54
N ALA A 618 28.72 21.89 -20.54
CA ALA A 618 28.32 21.61 -21.89
C ALA A 618 28.00 20.10 -21.90
N VAL A 619 26.76 19.74 -22.00
CA VAL A 619 26.30 18.37 -22.24
C VAL A 619 27.05 17.86 -23.46
N SER A 620 27.91 16.85 -23.32
CA SER A 620 28.68 16.32 -24.46
C SER A 620 27.74 15.62 -25.43
N VAL A 621 28.16 15.54 -26.70
CA VAL A 621 27.44 14.78 -27.73
C VAL A 621 27.35 13.29 -27.33
N GLU A 622 28.31 12.80 -26.53
CA GLU A 622 28.33 11.42 -26.02
C GLU A 622 27.28 11.23 -24.89
N ASP A 623 27.07 12.24 -24.02
CA ASP A 623 25.98 12.21 -23.03
C ASP A 623 24.60 12.37 -23.69
N LEU A 624 24.50 13.17 -24.74
CA LEU A 624 23.30 13.24 -25.59
C LEU A 624 23.08 11.90 -26.32
N MET A 625 24.14 11.25 -26.80
CA MET A 625 24.04 9.91 -27.38
C MET A 625 23.73 8.83 -26.34
N ALA A 626 24.29 8.90 -25.15
CA ALA A 626 23.96 7.99 -24.05
C ALA A 626 22.50 8.14 -23.64
N VAL A 627 22.01 9.37 -23.50
CA VAL A 627 20.59 9.67 -23.23
C VAL A 627 19.72 9.28 -24.44
N ALA A 628 20.18 9.47 -25.67
CA ALA A 628 19.45 9.04 -26.86
C ALA A 628 19.42 7.50 -26.98
N ASN A 629 20.50 6.80 -26.64
CA ASN A 629 20.54 5.34 -26.58
C ASN A 629 19.66 4.80 -25.43
N GLU A 630 19.70 5.44 -24.27
CA GLU A 630 18.83 5.07 -23.16
C GLU A 630 17.35 5.37 -23.50
N THR A 631 17.09 6.48 -24.19
CA THR A 631 15.75 6.80 -24.71
C THR A 631 15.31 5.81 -25.79
N ALA A 632 16.21 5.38 -26.65
CA ALA A 632 15.95 4.32 -27.64
C ALA A 632 15.69 2.97 -26.97
N GLN A 633 16.44 2.61 -25.94
CA GLN A 633 16.22 1.39 -25.15
C GLN A 633 14.88 1.48 -24.38
N ILE A 634 14.53 2.63 -23.83
CA ILE A 634 13.23 2.85 -23.17
C ILE A 634 12.09 2.78 -24.18
N MET A 635 12.26 3.33 -25.38
CA MET A 635 11.26 3.20 -26.46
C MET A 635 11.13 1.76 -26.94
N GLU A 636 12.25 1.04 -27.09
CA GLU A 636 12.23 -0.39 -27.42
C GLU A 636 11.58 -1.22 -26.31
N TYR A 637 11.87 -0.92 -25.05
CA TYR A 637 11.25 -1.58 -23.90
C TYR A 637 9.75 -1.22 -23.78
N SER A 638 9.40 0.03 -24.08
CA SER A 638 8.00 0.47 -24.14
C SER A 638 7.23 -0.22 -25.26
N ALA A 639 7.81 -0.28 -26.44
CA ALA A 639 7.22 -0.99 -27.59
C ALA A 639 7.06 -2.50 -27.30
N ARG A 640 8.04 -3.08 -26.58
CA ARG A 640 7.98 -4.50 -26.15
C ARG A 640 6.90 -4.73 -25.09
N LEU A 641 6.73 -3.79 -24.15
CA LEU A 641 5.66 -3.82 -23.16
C LEU A 641 4.28 -3.63 -23.82
N GLU A 642 4.16 -2.74 -24.80
CA GLU A 642 2.93 -2.58 -25.57
C GLU A 642 2.58 -3.85 -26.35
N ALA A 643 3.57 -4.45 -27.03
CA ALA A 643 3.38 -5.73 -27.71
C ALA A 643 2.97 -6.87 -26.75
N GLN A 644 3.58 -6.96 -25.57
CA GLN A 644 3.17 -7.92 -24.53
C GLN A 644 1.79 -7.62 -23.97
N SER A 645 1.44 -6.35 -23.82
CA SER A 645 0.10 -5.94 -23.35
C SER A 645 -0.97 -6.28 -24.38
N GLU A 646 -0.69 -6.10 -25.67
CA GLU A 646 -1.61 -6.50 -26.76
C GLU A 646 -1.75 -8.04 -26.81
N GLU A 647 -0.65 -8.79 -26.66
CA GLU A 647 -0.67 -10.25 -26.62
C GLU A 647 -1.44 -10.77 -25.40
N LEU A 648 -1.25 -10.17 -24.23
CA LEU A 648 -2.02 -10.47 -23.02
C LEU A 648 -3.51 -10.18 -23.20
N THR A 649 -3.85 -9.07 -23.81
CA THR A 649 -5.23 -8.68 -24.10
C THR A 649 -5.88 -9.65 -25.08
N ARG A 650 -5.15 -10.07 -26.12
CA ARG A 650 -5.59 -11.07 -27.09
C ARG A 650 -5.81 -12.43 -26.43
N THR A 651 -4.89 -12.84 -25.57
CA THR A 651 -4.96 -14.13 -24.85
C THR A 651 -6.11 -14.12 -23.84
N ALA A 652 -6.30 -13.02 -23.12
CA ALA A 652 -7.44 -12.85 -22.20
C ALA A 652 -8.77 -12.94 -22.94
N ARG A 653 -8.87 -12.34 -24.13
CA ARG A 653 -10.08 -12.42 -24.96
C ARG A 653 -10.34 -13.83 -25.47
N GLN A 654 -9.30 -14.55 -25.86
CA GLN A 654 -9.41 -15.98 -26.26
C GLN A 654 -9.85 -16.86 -25.09
N LEU A 655 -9.29 -16.65 -23.90
CA LEU A 655 -9.67 -17.35 -22.67
C LEU A 655 -11.12 -17.06 -22.30
N GLN A 656 -11.57 -15.82 -22.43
CA GLN A 656 -12.95 -15.45 -22.15
C GLN A 656 -13.92 -16.18 -23.10
N LEU A 657 -13.64 -16.16 -24.41
CA LEU A 657 -14.44 -16.88 -25.40
C LEU A 657 -14.45 -18.40 -25.15
N ALA A 658 -13.32 -18.98 -24.78
CA ALA A 658 -13.23 -20.39 -24.42
C ALA A 658 -14.05 -20.71 -23.16
N ASN A 659 -14.00 -19.84 -22.16
CA ASN A 659 -14.76 -20.00 -20.92
C ASN A 659 -16.27 -19.87 -21.14
N GLU A 660 -16.70 -18.92 -21.97
CA GLU A 660 -18.11 -18.77 -22.38
C GLU A 660 -18.60 -20.03 -23.09
N LYS A 661 -17.77 -20.60 -23.97
CA LYS A 661 -18.09 -21.86 -24.67
C LYS A 661 -18.19 -23.05 -23.68
N LEU A 662 -17.25 -23.15 -22.75
CA LEU A 662 -17.26 -24.17 -21.70
C LEU A 662 -18.50 -24.06 -20.79
N THR A 663 -18.84 -22.85 -20.38
CA THR A 663 -20.02 -22.57 -19.55
C THR A 663 -21.30 -22.97 -20.28
N ARG A 664 -21.39 -22.66 -21.57
CA ARG A 664 -22.56 -23.06 -22.40
C ARG A 664 -22.65 -24.55 -22.55
N LEU A 665 -21.53 -25.23 -22.78
CA LEU A 665 -21.50 -26.69 -22.87
C LEU A 665 -21.86 -27.36 -21.52
N SER A 666 -21.39 -26.80 -20.42
CA SER A 666 -21.75 -27.29 -19.08
C SER A 666 -23.25 -27.14 -18.81
N ALA A 667 -23.83 -25.99 -19.12
CA ALA A 667 -25.26 -25.74 -18.97
C ALA A 667 -26.11 -26.71 -19.84
N GLN A 668 -25.68 -27.00 -21.06
CA GLN A 668 -26.35 -28.00 -21.93
C GLN A 668 -26.27 -29.39 -21.35
N LYS A 669 -25.12 -29.80 -20.83
CA LYS A 669 -24.92 -31.09 -20.15
C LYS A 669 -25.81 -31.23 -18.91
N ASP A 670 -25.87 -30.16 -18.08
CA ASP A 670 -26.68 -30.21 -16.85
C ASP A 670 -28.18 -30.27 -17.15
N SER A 671 -28.64 -29.55 -18.16
CA SER A 671 -30.02 -29.59 -18.66
C SER A 671 -30.35 -31.01 -19.16
N PHE A 672 -29.45 -31.61 -19.94
CA PHE A 672 -29.63 -33.01 -20.44
C PHE A 672 -29.73 -34.03 -19.30
N LEU A 673 -28.84 -33.95 -18.30
CA LEU A 673 -28.87 -34.84 -17.12
C LEU A 673 -30.16 -34.69 -16.30
N SER A 674 -30.64 -33.44 -16.17
CA SER A 674 -31.91 -33.16 -15.50
C SER A 674 -33.09 -33.76 -16.21
N GLN A 675 -33.16 -33.68 -17.56
CA GLN A 675 -34.22 -34.29 -18.35
C GLN A 675 -34.19 -35.82 -18.26
N ILE A 676 -33.02 -36.46 -18.34
CA ILE A 676 -32.88 -37.91 -18.15
C ILE A 676 -33.45 -38.33 -16.79
N SER A 677 -33.05 -37.60 -15.74
CA SER A 677 -33.50 -37.90 -14.37
C SER A 677 -35.02 -37.86 -14.25
N HIS A 678 -35.64 -36.86 -14.92
CA HIS A 678 -37.10 -36.73 -14.92
C HIS A 678 -37.80 -37.84 -15.67
N GLU A 679 -37.35 -38.21 -16.91
CA GLU A 679 -37.94 -39.25 -17.73
C GLU A 679 -37.75 -40.66 -17.15
N LEU A 680 -36.68 -40.89 -16.36
CA LEU A 680 -36.50 -42.14 -15.61
C LEU A 680 -37.36 -42.20 -14.35
N ARG A 681 -37.56 -41.08 -13.64
CA ARG A 681 -38.31 -41.03 -12.38
C ARG A 681 -39.77 -41.39 -12.56
N THR A 682 -40.38 -40.94 -13.65
CA THR A 682 -41.85 -41.15 -13.92
C THR A 682 -42.24 -42.63 -14.00
N PRO A 683 -41.65 -43.45 -14.88
CA PRO A 683 -41.97 -44.87 -14.93
C PRO A 683 -41.59 -45.61 -13.65
N MET A 684 -40.46 -45.26 -13.03
CA MET A 684 -40.05 -45.85 -11.74
C MET A 684 -41.06 -45.58 -10.62
N THR A 685 -41.62 -44.39 -10.57
CA THR A 685 -42.64 -44.03 -9.57
C THR A 685 -43.93 -44.82 -9.81
N SER A 686 -44.36 -44.97 -11.08
CA SER A 686 -45.54 -45.81 -11.44
C SER A 686 -45.32 -47.27 -11.05
N ILE A 687 -44.19 -47.87 -11.43
CA ILE A 687 -43.85 -49.25 -11.08
C ILE A 687 -43.90 -49.42 -9.57
N ARG A 688 -43.26 -48.52 -8.81
CA ARG A 688 -43.23 -48.58 -7.35
C ARG A 688 -44.65 -48.48 -6.76
N ALA A 689 -45.41 -47.47 -7.16
CA ALA A 689 -46.74 -47.26 -6.62
C ALA A 689 -47.68 -48.45 -6.87
N PHE A 690 -47.73 -48.97 -8.10
CA PHE A 690 -48.59 -50.13 -8.40
C PHE A 690 -48.06 -51.42 -7.76
N SER A 691 -46.77 -51.58 -7.57
CA SER A 691 -46.15 -52.66 -6.81
C SER A 691 -46.50 -52.61 -5.33
N GLU A 692 -46.47 -51.38 -4.70
CA GLU A 692 -46.89 -51.15 -3.31
C GLU A 692 -48.39 -51.50 -3.14
N ILE A 693 -49.26 -51.05 -4.07
CA ILE A 693 -50.67 -51.35 -4.09
C ILE A 693 -50.90 -52.83 -4.18
N LEU A 694 -50.19 -53.61 -5.05
CA LEU A 694 -50.29 -55.01 -5.15
C LEU A 694 -49.81 -55.74 -3.91
N ARG A 695 -48.91 -55.22 -3.14
CA ARG A 695 -48.34 -55.78 -1.90
C ARG A 695 -49.31 -55.68 -0.73
N GLU A 696 -50.05 -54.57 -0.64
CA GLU A 696 -50.81 -54.15 0.55
C GLU A 696 -52.33 -54.62 0.54
N GLY A 697 -52.86 -55.14 -0.55
CA GLY A 697 -54.27 -55.23 -0.65
C GLY A 697 -54.82 -56.59 -1.04
N ASP A 698 -55.92 -56.97 -0.43
CA ASP A 698 -56.83 -58.09 -0.88
C ASP A 698 -57.69 -57.54 -2.02
N MET A 699 -57.23 -57.75 -3.26
CA MET A 699 -57.86 -57.16 -4.43
C MET A 699 -58.54 -58.26 -5.35
N PRO A 700 -59.60 -57.87 -6.08
CA PRO A 700 -60.20 -58.72 -7.09
C PRO A 700 -59.18 -59.14 -8.16
N PRO A 701 -59.19 -60.39 -8.68
CA PRO A 701 -58.19 -60.88 -9.66
C PRO A 701 -58.09 -60.01 -10.93
N ALA A 702 -59.16 -59.31 -11.31
CA ALA A 702 -59.16 -58.40 -12.46
C ALA A 702 -58.29 -57.11 -12.19
N MET A 703 -58.30 -56.64 -10.96
CA MET A 703 -57.47 -55.47 -10.57
C MET A 703 -55.99 -55.84 -10.46
N VAL A 704 -55.69 -57.02 -9.88
CA VAL A 704 -54.32 -57.55 -9.81
C VAL A 704 -53.73 -57.65 -11.22
N ARG A 705 -54.46 -58.23 -12.17
CA ARG A 705 -54.00 -58.34 -13.55
C ARG A 705 -53.80 -56.97 -14.17
N ARG A 706 -54.65 -55.97 -13.94
CA ARG A 706 -54.57 -54.62 -14.47
C ARG A 706 -53.33 -53.95 -13.95
N HIS A 707 -53.05 -53.96 -12.65
CA HIS A 707 -51.88 -53.35 -12.03
C HIS A 707 -50.58 -54.04 -12.46
N ALA A 708 -50.55 -55.36 -12.55
CA ALA A 708 -49.42 -56.11 -13.08
C ALA A 708 -49.14 -55.78 -14.56
N THR A 709 -50.16 -55.55 -15.37
CA THR A 709 -50.00 -55.10 -16.76
C THR A 709 -49.36 -53.67 -16.78
N ILE A 710 -49.81 -52.73 -15.94
CA ILE A 710 -49.23 -51.41 -15.87
C ILE A 710 -47.74 -51.47 -15.48
N ILE A 711 -47.37 -52.25 -14.46
CA ILE A 711 -45.99 -52.47 -14.07
C ILE A 711 -45.17 -53.05 -15.24
N HIS A 712 -45.66 -53.98 -15.92
CA HIS A 712 -45.01 -54.64 -17.06
C HIS A 712 -44.78 -53.64 -18.20
N ASP A 713 -45.79 -52.83 -18.54
CA ASP A 713 -45.74 -51.89 -19.64
C ASP A 713 -44.76 -50.79 -19.33
N GLU A 714 -44.73 -50.26 -18.08
CA GLU A 714 -43.77 -49.24 -17.63
C GLU A 714 -42.34 -49.79 -17.52
N ALA A 715 -42.14 -51.04 -17.17
CA ALA A 715 -40.84 -51.73 -17.18
C ALA A 715 -40.28 -51.82 -18.61
N ILE A 716 -41.13 -52.26 -19.57
CA ILE A 716 -40.74 -52.27 -20.99
C ILE A 716 -40.43 -50.90 -21.51
N ARG A 717 -41.19 -49.89 -21.09
CA ARG A 717 -40.93 -48.44 -21.45
C ARG A 717 -39.58 -48.00 -20.92
N LEU A 718 -39.27 -48.34 -19.67
CA LEU A 718 -37.99 -47.97 -19.02
C LEU A 718 -36.80 -48.65 -19.73
N THR A 719 -36.93 -49.91 -20.07
CA THR A 719 -35.90 -50.65 -20.83
C THR A 719 -35.62 -49.99 -22.17
N ARG A 720 -36.64 -49.61 -22.93
CA ARG A 720 -36.48 -48.94 -24.22
C ARG A 720 -35.82 -47.57 -24.06
N LEU A 721 -36.17 -46.80 -23.01
CA LEU A 721 -35.57 -45.53 -22.73
C LEU A 721 -34.08 -45.68 -22.40
N LEU A 722 -33.68 -46.69 -21.62
CA LEU A 722 -32.29 -47.00 -21.32
C LEU A 722 -31.48 -47.36 -22.56
N ASP A 723 -32.08 -48.23 -23.43
CA ASP A 723 -31.46 -48.61 -24.69
C ASP A 723 -31.27 -47.41 -25.63
N ASP A 724 -32.26 -46.54 -25.72
CA ASP A 724 -32.16 -45.28 -26.50
C ASP A 724 -31.06 -44.36 -25.97
N LEU A 725 -30.91 -44.22 -24.64
CA LEU A 725 -29.88 -43.42 -24.00
C LEU A 725 -28.47 -44.00 -24.20
N LEU A 726 -28.34 -45.36 -24.06
CA LEU A 726 -27.07 -46.03 -24.34
C LEU A 726 -26.67 -45.86 -25.80
N ASN A 727 -27.60 -46.08 -26.73
CA ASN A 727 -27.34 -45.84 -28.14
C ASN A 727 -26.91 -44.42 -28.42
N LEU A 728 -27.58 -43.41 -27.84
CA LEU A 728 -27.22 -42.02 -28.01
C LEU A 728 -25.83 -41.71 -27.43
N SER A 729 -25.51 -42.26 -26.25
CA SER A 729 -24.18 -42.06 -25.60
C SER A 729 -23.04 -42.66 -26.44
N VAL A 730 -23.27 -43.84 -27.03
CA VAL A 730 -22.31 -44.49 -27.94
C VAL A 730 -22.11 -43.66 -29.23
N LEU A 731 -23.20 -43.08 -29.75
CA LEU A 731 -23.16 -42.26 -30.95
C LEU A 731 -22.41 -40.94 -30.73
N GLU A 732 -22.43 -40.38 -29.52
CA GLU A 732 -21.78 -39.09 -29.20
C GLU A 732 -20.29 -39.19 -28.79
N ASN A 733 -19.90 -40.29 -28.13
CA ASN A 733 -18.56 -40.38 -27.46
C ASN A 733 -17.52 -41.26 -28.17
N ALA A 734 -17.92 -42.16 -29.04
CA ALA A 734 -16.98 -42.98 -29.79
C ALA A 734 -17.18 -42.74 -31.28
N GLY A 735 -16.11 -42.56 -32.02
CA GLY A 735 -16.18 -42.69 -33.48
C GLY A 735 -16.87 -44.00 -33.81
N MET A 736 -18.10 -43.91 -34.31
CA MET A 736 -18.95 -45.11 -34.58
C MET A 736 -18.21 -46.01 -35.56
N GLN A 737 -17.87 -47.22 -35.14
CA GLN A 737 -17.40 -48.23 -36.09
C GLN A 737 -18.60 -48.71 -36.92
N LEU A 738 -18.70 -48.20 -38.15
CA LEU A 738 -19.72 -48.61 -39.10
C LEU A 738 -19.37 -49.95 -39.73
N THR A 739 -20.29 -50.87 -39.73
CA THR A 739 -20.16 -52.13 -40.45
C THR A 739 -20.71 -51.97 -41.86
N LEU A 740 -19.85 -51.54 -42.76
CA LEU A 740 -20.23 -51.26 -44.13
C LEU A 740 -20.39 -52.54 -44.94
N GLY A 741 -21.53 -52.72 -45.59
CA GLY A 741 -21.82 -53.80 -46.49
C GLY A 741 -22.60 -53.34 -47.74
N LEU A 742 -22.52 -54.11 -48.83
CA LEU A 742 -23.37 -53.88 -49.98
C LEU A 742 -24.70 -54.55 -49.71
N VAL A 743 -25.78 -53.81 -49.57
CA VAL A 743 -27.08 -54.26 -49.13
C VAL A 743 -28.18 -53.70 -50.03
N SER A 744 -29.28 -54.48 -50.15
CA SER A 744 -30.47 -54.11 -50.89
C SER A 744 -31.26 -53.08 -50.06
N LEU A 745 -31.57 -51.87 -50.66
CA LEU A 745 -32.41 -50.87 -50.02
C LEU A 745 -33.84 -51.40 -49.79
N GLN A 746 -34.33 -52.17 -50.71
CA GLN A 746 -35.66 -52.87 -50.65
C GLN A 746 -35.75 -53.74 -49.43
N ASP A 747 -34.73 -54.60 -49.21
CA ASP A 747 -34.69 -55.52 -48.02
C ASP A 747 -34.67 -54.80 -46.70
N MET A 748 -33.97 -53.61 -46.63
CA MET A 748 -33.95 -52.79 -45.45
C MET A 748 -35.33 -52.18 -45.16
N ILE A 749 -35.98 -51.60 -46.21
CA ILE A 749 -37.31 -51.06 -46.07
C ILE A 749 -38.32 -52.16 -45.69
N ASP A 750 -38.24 -53.38 -46.29
CA ASP A 750 -39.07 -54.48 -45.95
C ASP A 750 -38.94 -54.94 -44.49
N ARG A 751 -37.67 -55.04 -44.00
CA ARG A 751 -37.40 -55.34 -42.60
C ARG A 751 -37.96 -54.29 -41.68
N ALA A 752 -37.85 -53.04 -42.09
CA ALA A 752 -38.36 -51.92 -41.30
C ALA A 752 -39.89 -51.90 -41.23
N LEU A 753 -40.56 -52.22 -42.31
CA LEU A 753 -42.01 -52.30 -42.36
C LEU A 753 -42.53 -53.49 -41.46
N VAL A 754 -41.91 -54.67 -41.52
CA VAL A 754 -42.24 -55.80 -40.66
C VAL A 754 -42.02 -55.47 -39.17
N ALA A 755 -40.86 -54.87 -38.82
CA ALA A 755 -40.56 -54.49 -37.44
C ALA A 755 -41.52 -53.41 -36.91
N ALA A 756 -41.85 -52.39 -37.71
CA ALA A 756 -42.79 -51.36 -37.33
C ALA A 756 -44.26 -51.86 -37.26
N ALA A 757 -44.63 -52.93 -37.97
CA ALA A 757 -45.99 -53.54 -37.92
C ALA A 757 -46.35 -54.16 -36.57
N GLN A 758 -45.34 -54.66 -35.83
CA GLN A 758 -45.47 -55.19 -34.48
C GLN A 758 -45.83 -54.17 -33.42
N THR A 759 -45.62 -52.91 -33.70
CA THR A 759 -45.75 -51.79 -32.71
C THR A 759 -47.24 -51.48 -32.40
N ARG A 760 -48.19 -51.67 -33.36
CA ARG A 760 -49.65 -51.57 -33.17
C ARG A 760 -50.34 -52.51 -34.17
N PRO A 761 -50.55 -53.77 -33.85
CA PRO A 761 -51.10 -54.72 -34.79
C PRO A 761 -52.60 -54.52 -35.16
N GLU A 762 -53.34 -53.79 -34.30
CA GLU A 762 -54.78 -53.59 -34.42
C GLU A 762 -55.18 -52.50 -35.50
N ARG A 763 -54.20 -51.79 -36.00
CA ARG A 763 -54.48 -50.63 -36.96
C ARG A 763 -53.98 -51.04 -38.38
N SER A 764 -54.85 -51.20 -39.31
CA SER A 764 -54.47 -51.35 -40.72
C SER A 764 -53.86 -50.04 -41.23
N PHE A 765 -52.74 -50.13 -41.95
CA PHE A 765 -52.04 -49.00 -42.54
C PHE A 765 -51.83 -49.34 -44.04
N ALA A 766 -52.42 -48.52 -44.97
CA ALA A 766 -52.15 -48.68 -46.37
C ALA A 766 -50.73 -48.20 -46.70
N VAL A 767 -49.89 -49.01 -47.27
CA VAL A 767 -48.52 -48.71 -47.64
C VAL A 767 -48.43 -48.63 -49.18
N TYR A 768 -48.07 -47.35 -49.64
CA TYR A 768 -47.86 -47.13 -51.07
C TYR A 768 -46.34 -46.98 -51.31
N ARG A 769 -45.81 -47.90 -52.13
CA ARG A 769 -44.39 -47.90 -52.50
C ARG A 769 -44.19 -48.38 -53.93
N ASP A 770 -43.02 -48.01 -54.51
CA ASP A 770 -42.66 -48.50 -55.85
C ASP A 770 -41.38 -49.33 -55.74
N PRO A 771 -41.54 -50.71 -55.78
CA PRO A 771 -40.44 -51.67 -55.69
C PRO A 771 -39.39 -51.46 -56.80
N ALA A 772 -39.75 -50.94 -57.97
CA ALA A 772 -38.79 -50.70 -59.04
C ALA A 772 -37.78 -49.56 -58.67
N SER A 773 -38.23 -48.53 -57.97
CA SER A 773 -37.37 -47.46 -57.48
C SER A 773 -36.53 -47.87 -56.25
N GLU A 774 -36.94 -48.88 -55.52
CA GLU A 774 -36.29 -49.40 -54.34
C GLU A 774 -35.24 -50.48 -54.67
N ALA A 775 -35.24 -51.03 -55.89
CA ALA A 775 -34.28 -52.06 -56.32
C ALA A 775 -32.83 -51.46 -56.49
N LEU A 776 -32.31 -50.87 -55.44
CA LEU A 776 -30.98 -50.25 -55.38
C LEU A 776 -30.11 -50.99 -54.39
N TYR A 777 -28.84 -51.20 -54.78
CA TYR A 777 -27.82 -51.69 -53.85
C TYR A 777 -27.01 -50.50 -53.36
N VAL A 778 -26.87 -50.37 -52.03
CA VAL A 778 -26.14 -49.27 -51.38
C VAL A 778 -25.05 -49.83 -50.47
N THR A 779 -23.92 -49.15 -50.42
CA THR A 779 -22.87 -49.52 -49.49
C THR A 779 -23.06 -48.68 -48.23
N THR A 780 -23.53 -49.32 -47.17
CA THR A 780 -23.90 -48.64 -45.89
C THR A 780 -23.91 -49.66 -44.75
N ASP A 781 -24.13 -49.18 -43.54
CA ASP A 781 -24.44 -50.01 -42.39
C ASP A 781 -25.95 -50.33 -42.40
N ALA A 782 -26.24 -51.59 -42.71
CA ALA A 782 -27.63 -52.06 -42.91
C ALA A 782 -28.49 -51.94 -41.66
N ASP A 783 -27.92 -52.25 -40.49
CA ASP A 783 -28.66 -52.27 -39.25
C ASP A 783 -28.96 -50.83 -38.76
N ARG A 784 -28.04 -49.93 -38.89
CA ARG A 784 -28.24 -48.55 -38.54
C ARG A 784 -29.19 -47.79 -39.43
N LEU A 785 -29.10 -48.02 -40.74
CA LEU A 785 -30.03 -47.38 -41.68
C LEU A 785 -31.44 -47.99 -41.55
N THR A 786 -31.57 -49.31 -41.34
CA THR A 786 -32.85 -49.96 -41.02
C THR A 786 -33.45 -49.39 -39.74
N GLN A 787 -32.66 -49.13 -38.71
CA GLN A 787 -33.12 -48.47 -37.47
C GLN A 787 -33.73 -47.11 -37.73
N VAL A 788 -33.12 -46.27 -38.62
CA VAL A 788 -33.72 -45.00 -39.04
C VAL A 788 -35.08 -45.22 -39.66
N PHE A 789 -35.23 -46.14 -40.61
CA PHE A 789 -36.52 -46.47 -41.24
C PHE A 789 -37.56 -47.00 -40.26
N ILE A 790 -37.17 -47.86 -39.31
CA ILE A 790 -38.06 -48.34 -38.25
C ILE A 790 -38.59 -47.18 -37.42
N ASN A 791 -37.72 -46.29 -37.03
CA ASN A 791 -38.12 -45.12 -36.25
C ASN A 791 -39.10 -44.21 -36.99
N LEU A 792 -38.86 -43.89 -38.27
CA LEU A 792 -39.74 -43.06 -39.08
C LEU A 792 -41.07 -43.69 -39.32
N ILE A 793 -41.11 -45.01 -39.72
CA ILE A 793 -42.33 -45.76 -40.00
C ILE A 793 -43.13 -45.96 -38.69
N SER A 794 -42.47 -46.28 -37.58
CA SER A 794 -43.10 -46.39 -36.27
C SER A 794 -43.71 -45.07 -35.81
N ASN A 795 -43.03 -43.93 -36.08
CA ASN A 795 -43.55 -42.59 -35.77
C ASN A 795 -44.80 -42.30 -36.61
N ALA A 796 -44.79 -42.60 -37.91
CA ALA A 796 -45.97 -42.49 -38.77
C ALA A 796 -47.13 -43.30 -38.19
N ARG A 797 -46.91 -44.53 -37.80
CA ARG A 797 -47.95 -45.41 -37.19
C ARG A 797 -48.46 -44.91 -35.85
N LYS A 798 -47.62 -44.29 -35.05
CA LYS A 798 -47.99 -43.76 -33.73
C LYS A 798 -48.78 -42.44 -33.81
N TYR A 799 -48.38 -41.55 -34.67
CA TYR A 799 -48.84 -40.18 -34.65
C TYR A 799 -49.79 -39.80 -35.81
N CYS A 800 -49.90 -40.60 -36.85
CA CYS A 800 -50.88 -40.35 -37.92
C CYS A 800 -52.29 -40.56 -37.36
N ALA A 801 -53.08 -39.49 -37.27
CA ALA A 801 -54.41 -39.46 -36.72
C ALA A 801 -55.48 -39.52 -37.81
N ALA A 802 -55.14 -39.80 -39.09
CA ALA A 802 -56.07 -39.91 -40.20
C ALA A 802 -57.05 -41.05 -39.99
N PRO A 803 -58.36 -40.92 -40.48
CA PRO A 803 -59.34 -41.99 -40.40
C PRO A 803 -58.87 -43.24 -41.14
N GLU A 804 -58.30 -43.01 -42.34
CA GLU A 804 -57.70 -44.09 -43.18
C GLU A 804 -56.19 -43.75 -43.27
N PRO A 805 -55.36 -44.39 -42.40
CA PRO A 805 -53.92 -43.97 -42.35
C PRO A 805 -53.16 -44.59 -43.52
N GLU A 806 -52.46 -43.72 -44.25
CA GLU A 806 -51.61 -44.05 -45.39
C GLU A 806 -50.16 -43.72 -45.14
N LEU A 807 -49.28 -44.63 -45.64
CA LEU A 807 -47.83 -44.42 -45.62
C LEU A 807 -47.31 -44.48 -47.05
N ARG A 808 -46.68 -43.43 -47.54
CA ARG A 808 -46.02 -43.41 -48.84
C ARG A 808 -44.53 -43.40 -48.69
N ILE A 809 -43.85 -44.37 -49.33
CA ILE A 809 -42.37 -44.40 -49.35
C ILE A 809 -41.96 -44.17 -50.82
N ALA A 810 -41.18 -43.13 -51.04
CA ALA A 810 -40.72 -42.76 -52.39
C ALA A 810 -39.17 -42.69 -52.38
N VAL A 811 -38.55 -43.47 -53.26
CA VAL A 811 -37.08 -43.51 -53.42
C VAL A 811 -36.72 -42.76 -54.70
N ARG A 812 -35.69 -41.90 -54.59
CA ARG A 812 -35.10 -41.14 -55.70
C ARG A 812 -33.58 -41.17 -55.60
N GLN A 813 -32.92 -41.34 -56.72
CA GLN A 813 -31.49 -41.25 -56.84
C GLN A 813 -31.07 -40.02 -57.66
N ARG A 814 -30.18 -39.18 -57.13
CA ARG A 814 -29.67 -38.01 -57.82
C ARG A 814 -28.21 -37.71 -57.42
N GLY A 815 -27.31 -37.60 -58.38
CA GLY A 815 -25.93 -37.13 -58.12
C GLY A 815 -25.17 -38.04 -57.16
N GLY A 816 -25.32 -39.38 -57.24
CA GLY A 816 -24.63 -40.33 -56.35
C GLY A 816 -25.21 -40.37 -54.92
N ARG A 817 -26.32 -39.74 -54.66
CA ARG A 817 -27.05 -39.80 -53.37
C ARG A 817 -28.39 -40.47 -53.55
N VAL A 818 -28.82 -41.19 -52.54
CA VAL A 818 -30.14 -41.76 -52.42
C VAL A 818 -31.00 -40.92 -51.48
N MET A 819 -32.21 -40.58 -51.86
CA MET A 819 -33.20 -39.86 -51.09
C MET A 819 -34.41 -40.77 -50.89
N VAL A 820 -34.77 -41.00 -49.63
CA VAL A 820 -35.98 -41.77 -49.27
C VAL A 820 -36.91 -40.87 -48.50
N ASP A 821 -38.06 -40.60 -49.09
CA ASP A 821 -39.13 -39.82 -48.50
C ASP A 821 -40.12 -40.72 -47.81
N VAL A 822 -40.37 -40.56 -46.55
CA VAL A 822 -41.36 -41.33 -45.76
C VAL A 822 -42.47 -40.34 -45.37
N VAL A 823 -43.66 -40.50 -45.96
CA VAL A 823 -44.78 -39.56 -45.89
C VAL A 823 -46.01 -40.24 -45.33
N ASP A 824 -46.58 -39.75 -44.25
CA ASP A 824 -47.90 -40.13 -43.77
C ASP A 824 -48.98 -39.09 -44.15
N ASN A 825 -50.24 -39.44 -44.05
CA ASN A 825 -51.36 -38.53 -44.30
C ASN A 825 -51.93 -37.90 -43.02
N GLY A 826 -51.10 -37.73 -42.00
CA GLY A 826 -51.45 -37.09 -40.71
C GLY A 826 -51.53 -35.55 -40.79
N ARG A 827 -51.61 -34.89 -39.61
CA ARG A 827 -51.79 -33.43 -39.53
C ARG A 827 -50.54 -32.62 -39.85
N GLY A 828 -49.41 -33.30 -40.10
CA GLY A 828 -48.11 -32.60 -40.23
C GLY A 828 -47.56 -32.06 -38.90
N ILE A 829 -46.48 -31.27 -38.98
CA ILE A 829 -45.79 -30.66 -37.81
C ILE A 829 -45.89 -29.15 -37.87
N PRO A 830 -46.37 -28.46 -36.80
CA PRO A 830 -46.48 -27.00 -36.75
C PRO A 830 -45.13 -26.31 -37.02
N GLU A 831 -45.14 -25.18 -37.65
CA GLU A 831 -43.96 -24.46 -38.13
C GLU A 831 -42.99 -24.13 -36.99
N ASP A 832 -43.51 -23.68 -35.84
CA ASP A 832 -42.73 -23.32 -34.65
C ASP A 832 -42.01 -24.54 -34.03
N SER A 833 -42.43 -25.72 -34.33
CA SER A 833 -41.90 -26.99 -33.75
C SER A 833 -40.95 -27.73 -34.71
N GLN A 834 -40.92 -27.34 -36.00
CA GLN A 834 -40.14 -28.07 -37.02
C GLN A 834 -38.63 -28.05 -36.76
N ALA A 835 -38.10 -26.99 -36.13
CA ALA A 835 -36.71 -26.86 -35.76
C ALA A 835 -36.36 -27.69 -34.53
N LEU A 836 -37.34 -27.93 -33.65
CA LEU A 836 -37.16 -28.60 -32.37
C LEU A 836 -37.33 -30.12 -32.39
N ILE A 837 -38.01 -30.70 -33.39
CA ILE A 837 -38.33 -32.15 -33.42
C ILE A 837 -37.12 -33.07 -33.43
N PHE A 838 -35.96 -32.56 -33.85
CA PHE A 838 -34.71 -33.32 -33.85
C PHE A 838 -33.89 -33.11 -32.59
N GLU A 839 -34.33 -32.25 -31.66
CA GLU A 839 -33.65 -32.02 -30.37
C GLU A 839 -33.99 -33.21 -29.42
N LYS A 840 -33.06 -33.48 -28.51
CA LYS A 840 -33.20 -34.58 -27.53
C LYS A 840 -34.38 -34.30 -26.62
N PHE A 841 -35.22 -35.29 -26.41
CA PHE A 841 -36.46 -35.26 -25.60
C PHE A 841 -37.55 -34.33 -26.13
N ALA A 842 -37.46 -33.84 -27.36
CA ALA A 842 -38.49 -33.00 -27.96
C ALA A 842 -39.80 -33.78 -28.17
N ARG A 843 -40.91 -33.22 -27.69
CA ARG A 843 -42.28 -33.77 -27.83
C ARG A 843 -43.22 -32.65 -28.24
N LEU A 844 -44.14 -32.93 -29.18
CA LEU A 844 -45.09 -31.93 -29.70
C LEU A 844 -46.40 -31.86 -28.91
N THR A 845 -46.74 -32.92 -28.09
CA THR A 845 -48.00 -32.97 -27.35
C THR A 845 -47.76 -33.67 -25.99
N ASP A 846 -48.44 -33.16 -24.95
CA ASP A 846 -48.49 -33.76 -23.61
C ASP A 846 -49.40 -35.01 -23.51
N GLU A 847 -49.90 -35.54 -24.63
CA GLU A 847 -50.76 -36.71 -24.61
C GLU A 847 -49.96 -37.93 -24.19
N THR A 848 -50.14 -38.32 -22.94
CA THR A 848 -49.53 -39.42 -22.22
C THR A 848 -49.84 -40.80 -22.82
N ARG A 849 -50.66 -40.91 -23.86
CA ARG A 849 -51.06 -42.18 -24.48
C ARG A 849 -50.14 -42.67 -25.59
N ALA A 850 -49.28 -41.86 -26.19
CA ALA A 850 -48.36 -42.27 -27.24
C ALA A 850 -46.95 -42.42 -26.69
N GLY A 851 -46.62 -43.42 -26.00
CA GLY A 851 -45.37 -43.71 -25.34
C GLY A 851 -44.10 -43.61 -26.22
N GLY A 852 -43.26 -42.64 -26.01
CA GLY A 852 -41.93 -42.49 -26.60
C GLY A 852 -41.12 -41.41 -25.86
N ALA A 853 -39.82 -41.63 -25.63
CA ALA A 853 -38.94 -40.75 -24.86
C ALA A 853 -38.51 -39.44 -25.59
N GLY A 854 -38.95 -39.25 -26.82
CA GLY A 854 -38.52 -38.10 -27.65
C GLY A 854 -37.07 -38.20 -28.13
N LEU A 855 -36.46 -39.36 -28.09
CA LEU A 855 -35.07 -39.61 -28.53
C LEU A 855 -34.96 -40.12 -29.97
N GLY A 856 -36.03 -40.73 -30.52
CA GLY A 856 -35.97 -41.43 -31.81
C GLY A 856 -35.49 -40.57 -32.98
N LEU A 857 -36.00 -39.34 -33.17
CA LEU A 857 -35.57 -38.46 -34.25
C LEU A 857 -34.17 -37.90 -34.02
N ALA A 858 -33.77 -37.65 -32.77
CA ALA A 858 -32.40 -37.27 -32.42
C ALA A 858 -31.40 -38.38 -32.77
N ILE A 859 -31.73 -39.63 -32.44
CA ILE A 859 -30.94 -40.79 -32.82
C ILE A 859 -30.88 -40.95 -34.36
N CYS A 860 -31.98 -40.72 -35.08
CA CYS A 860 -31.98 -40.75 -36.54
C CYS A 860 -31.01 -39.66 -37.11
N ARG A 861 -30.98 -38.47 -36.54
CA ARG A 861 -30.07 -37.42 -36.98
C ARG A 861 -28.60 -37.79 -36.78
N GLU A 862 -28.25 -38.34 -35.61
CA GLU A 862 -26.89 -38.77 -35.31
C GLU A 862 -26.46 -39.94 -36.22
N VAL A 863 -27.30 -40.95 -36.40
CA VAL A 863 -27.04 -42.07 -37.31
C VAL A 863 -26.85 -41.57 -38.75
N MET A 864 -27.72 -40.68 -39.21
CA MET A 864 -27.61 -40.15 -40.57
C MET A 864 -26.35 -39.33 -40.77
N THR A 865 -25.95 -38.56 -39.79
CA THR A 865 -24.67 -37.81 -39.79
C THR A 865 -23.49 -38.78 -39.88
N ALA A 866 -23.46 -39.82 -39.10
CA ALA A 866 -22.43 -40.85 -39.15
C ALA A 866 -22.39 -41.61 -40.50
N LEU A 867 -23.52 -41.80 -41.14
CA LEU A 867 -23.63 -42.38 -42.49
C LEU A 867 -23.34 -41.37 -43.63
N GLY A 868 -22.83 -40.19 -43.32
CA GLY A 868 -22.52 -39.13 -44.30
C GLY A 868 -23.74 -38.58 -45.02
N GLY A 869 -24.91 -38.76 -44.41
CA GLY A 869 -26.22 -38.36 -44.88
C GLY A 869 -26.86 -37.26 -44.06
N SER A 870 -28.14 -37.04 -44.23
CA SER A 870 -28.98 -36.12 -43.49
C SER A 870 -30.41 -36.60 -43.41
N ILE A 871 -31.10 -36.16 -42.34
CA ILE A 871 -32.56 -36.29 -42.23
C ILE A 871 -33.16 -34.91 -42.10
N SER A 872 -34.28 -34.67 -42.80
CA SER A 872 -34.97 -33.38 -42.76
C SER A 872 -36.48 -33.60 -42.82
N TYR A 873 -37.24 -32.68 -42.27
CA TYR A 873 -38.69 -32.57 -42.44
C TYR A 873 -39.03 -31.90 -43.76
N LEU A 874 -40.05 -32.38 -44.47
CA LEU A 874 -40.54 -31.78 -45.72
C LEU A 874 -41.95 -31.21 -45.51
N PRO A 875 -42.07 -29.88 -45.39
CA PRO A 875 -43.38 -29.25 -45.24
C PRO A 875 -44.22 -29.35 -46.55
N GLY A 876 -45.54 -29.27 -46.40
CA GLY A 876 -46.45 -29.14 -47.54
C GLY A 876 -46.73 -30.42 -48.34
N GLN A 877 -46.48 -31.63 -47.82
CA GLN A 877 -46.71 -32.91 -48.49
C GLN A 877 -48.09 -33.51 -48.16
N GLY A 878 -48.99 -32.79 -47.51
CA GLY A 878 -50.33 -33.24 -47.15
C GLY A 878 -50.38 -34.17 -45.90
N GLY A 879 -49.27 -34.20 -45.12
CA GLY A 879 -49.08 -34.93 -43.89
C GLY A 879 -47.70 -34.79 -43.32
N THR A 880 -47.24 -35.66 -42.45
CA THR A 880 -45.89 -35.63 -41.93
C THR A 880 -44.90 -36.29 -42.87
N ALA A 881 -43.95 -35.60 -43.37
CA ALA A 881 -42.98 -36.12 -44.31
C ALA A 881 -41.54 -35.92 -43.86
N PHE A 882 -40.77 -36.98 -43.83
CA PHE A 882 -39.34 -36.96 -43.55
C PHE A 882 -38.54 -37.42 -44.76
N ARG A 883 -37.50 -36.70 -45.11
CA ARG A 883 -36.52 -37.10 -46.13
C ARG A 883 -35.23 -37.55 -45.48
N VAL A 884 -34.79 -38.72 -45.82
CA VAL A 884 -33.50 -39.30 -45.47
C VAL A 884 -32.66 -39.30 -46.74
N THR A 885 -31.47 -38.62 -46.66
CA THR A 885 -30.52 -38.54 -47.77
C THR A 885 -29.18 -39.12 -47.36
N PHE A 886 -28.64 -40.05 -48.12
CA PHE A 886 -27.39 -40.71 -47.87
C PHE A 886 -26.60 -41.02 -49.16
N PRO A 887 -25.28 -41.20 -49.14
CA PRO A 887 -24.50 -41.52 -50.31
C PRO A 887 -24.81 -42.96 -50.78
N LEU A 888 -24.84 -43.16 -52.10
CA LEU A 888 -25.01 -44.50 -52.68
C LEU A 888 -23.89 -45.46 -52.29
N ARG A 889 -22.65 -44.92 -52.11
CA ARG A 889 -21.50 -45.66 -51.63
C ARG A 889 -20.85 -44.85 -50.53
N LEU A 890 -20.92 -45.35 -49.32
CA LEU A 890 -20.17 -44.80 -48.19
C LEU A 890 -18.76 -45.39 -48.23
N GLN A 891 -17.74 -44.50 -48.32
CA GLN A 891 -16.35 -44.93 -48.17
C GLN A 891 -15.99 -44.87 -46.68
N ALA A 892 -15.31 -45.91 -46.18
CA ALA A 892 -14.77 -45.89 -44.84
C ALA A 892 -13.78 -44.70 -44.77
N ALA A 893 -13.95 -43.83 -43.77
CA ALA A 893 -12.96 -42.77 -43.50
C ALA A 893 -11.66 -43.46 -43.17
N ALA A 894 -10.56 -43.12 -43.91
CA ALA A 894 -9.25 -43.69 -43.74
C ALA A 894 -8.61 -43.29 -42.40
#